data_050857911a51cd835146cff09bd6ee6e
#
_entry.id   050857911a51cd835146cff09bd6ee6e
#
_cell.length_a   1.000
_cell.length_b   1.000
_cell.length_c   1.000
_cell.angle_alpha   90.00
_cell.angle_beta   90.00
_cell.angle_gamma   90.00
#
_symmetry.space_group_name_H-M   'P 1'
#
loop_
_entity.id
_entity.type
_entity.pdbx_description
1 polymer ?
#
loop_
_entity_poly.entity_id
_entity_poly.type
_entity_poly.pdbx_seq_one_letter_code
_entity_poly.pdbx_strand_id
1 'polypeptide(L)'
;MPGQLSANEADTPDCAPGADPRYAWPSLEAVLQKPLSRPRWVGWRLKAMVAFVVMALAGILAMAFWLAGQPRFPFSLSVTPAGEVRLDTADYPPLRPLEGKVLQSIAIEHEQLPSIEAPIPVLALFPSGRWLLDEEELRRFIAGHVGLSNALETWNPSGVTVRLRLKDHPDEPILIAPRGWTGITPFYWVLAGLALMVAAMGVMMLLSNADWRYGGFALLSLTQAGNLMLMALESNLGLFTPISLLSLDTTLRALFDLLGAAGLVHIALLNSTPGPHWGFKAAVAWVGALALWALHGSLPTLQAWWLLQLGCAGLALCAIAVTRAEQRRQPHPLNLLMCRVLLIGVLTWGLLTLAVWLTRERPDLNLEICTWGVAGWQAFVTSMVLIAPSFSRTRQVQREFMLLAASGTVAASLDLLFIAVFSMGQLASMAISLMLSMGLYLSFRRWLLARLPRPDSLSMEQVFQQIYRIARQMELQPESASPAMARLMRDLFDPLDVMVAEGPLNHVALKQDGGLMLVPVPSLKTSGLSRRAVLVIKHARRGQHLFTRDDCALAQRIVEQLQRALSFDQAVEQGRSEERLRIAQDLHDDIGARLLTLMYQAPTPEIEEYIRHTIQDLKTLTRGLAAHTHCLTQAAGEWKRDISHRLSVARCELDWQMKLDREIGLNVVQWSALTRILRELVSNTISHAQARRVQVSLSLQEGTLRLTVCDDGIGTAPESWSHGLGLGGVRKRVKQLGGGVRWWVREPHGVCCEVEIPNFSGACPEDALTMPVLPAAPASQPQGATPHAAQQASQPPARQSPNHASH
;
A
#
# COMPACT_ATOMS: atom_id res chain seq x y z
N MET A 1 -14.94 -50.53 -17.43
CA MET A 1 -14.01 -50.23 -18.52
C MET A 1 -13.62 -48.76 -18.42
N PRO A 2 -12.35 -48.43 -18.15
CA PRO A 2 -11.91 -47.06 -17.92
C PRO A 2 -11.40 -46.38 -19.21
N GLY A 3 -11.85 -45.18 -19.46
CA GLY A 3 -11.34 -44.29 -20.52
C GLY A 3 -10.17 -43.47 -20.00
N GLN A 4 -9.03 -43.65 -20.64
CA GLN A 4 -7.81 -42.87 -20.46
C GLN A 4 -8.03 -41.42 -20.90
N LEU A 5 -7.73 -40.48 -20.05
CA LEU A 5 -7.49 -39.09 -20.40
C LEU A 5 -5.99 -38.84 -20.30
N SER A 6 -5.40 -38.61 -21.45
CA SER A 6 -4.00 -38.24 -21.66
C SER A 6 -3.61 -36.97 -20.91
N ALA A 7 -2.54 -37.06 -20.14
CA ALA A 7 -1.82 -35.93 -19.57
C ALA A 7 -1.18 -35.14 -20.71
N ASN A 8 -1.54 -33.88 -20.84
CA ASN A 8 -0.79 -32.89 -21.62
C ASN A 8 0.42 -32.48 -20.80
N GLU A 9 1.60 -32.85 -21.27
CA GLU A 9 2.87 -32.29 -20.84
C GLU A 9 2.84 -30.78 -21.12
N ALA A 10 2.85 -30.00 -20.03
CA ALA A 10 3.06 -28.57 -20.10
C ALA A 10 4.56 -28.32 -20.25
N ASP A 11 4.91 -27.65 -21.35
CA ASP A 11 6.22 -27.08 -21.65
C ASP A 11 6.88 -26.46 -20.40
N THR A 12 7.99 -27.04 -19.99
CA THR A 12 8.94 -26.39 -19.08
C THR A 12 9.81 -25.45 -19.93
N PRO A 13 9.88 -24.15 -19.61
CA PRO A 13 10.81 -23.28 -20.29
C PRO A 13 12.24 -23.65 -19.93
N ASP A 14 13.06 -23.86 -20.95
CA ASP A 14 14.50 -24.13 -20.90
C ASP A 14 15.20 -23.19 -19.90
N CYS A 15 15.72 -23.78 -18.82
CA CYS A 15 16.68 -23.12 -17.94
C CYS A 15 18.03 -23.06 -18.62
N ALA A 16 18.54 -21.87 -18.89
CA ALA A 16 19.92 -21.65 -19.31
C ALA A 16 20.90 -22.27 -18.28
N PRO A 17 21.92 -23.00 -18.70
CA PRO A 17 22.86 -23.66 -17.80
C PRO A 17 23.80 -22.63 -17.17
N GLY A 18 23.75 -22.44 -15.87
CA GLY A 18 24.72 -21.67 -15.11
C GLY A 18 24.27 -20.92 -13.86
N ALA A 19 22.99 -20.95 -13.47
CA ALA A 19 22.56 -20.28 -12.25
C ALA A 19 22.41 -21.29 -11.11
N ASP A 20 23.09 -21.07 -9.98
CA ASP A 20 22.96 -21.87 -8.76
C ASP A 20 21.47 -21.75 -8.25
N PRO A 21 20.70 -22.85 -8.16
CA PRO A 21 19.28 -22.82 -7.81
C PRO A 21 19.01 -22.28 -6.39
N ARG A 22 20.05 -22.04 -5.59
CA ARG A 22 19.97 -21.50 -4.23
C ARG A 22 19.71 -20.01 -4.14
N TYR A 23 19.78 -19.25 -5.26
CA TYR A 23 19.62 -17.80 -5.31
C TYR A 23 18.50 -17.31 -6.23
N ALA A 24 17.61 -18.17 -6.69
CA ALA A 24 16.46 -17.75 -7.49
C ALA A 24 15.43 -17.04 -6.59
N TRP A 25 15.24 -15.74 -6.79
CA TRP A 25 14.16 -15.00 -6.15
C TRP A 25 12.81 -15.48 -6.68
N PRO A 26 11.77 -15.54 -5.83
CA PRO A 26 10.44 -15.92 -6.29
C PRO A 26 9.93 -14.90 -7.32
N SER A 27 9.20 -15.36 -8.35
CA SER A 27 8.57 -14.45 -9.31
C SER A 27 7.55 -13.54 -8.60
N LEU A 28 7.43 -12.31 -9.06
CA LEU A 28 6.47 -11.34 -8.52
C LEU A 28 5.04 -11.89 -8.53
N GLU A 29 4.67 -12.67 -9.54
CA GLU A 29 3.38 -13.34 -9.66
C GLU A 29 3.15 -14.40 -8.56
N ALA A 30 4.17 -15.17 -8.22
CA ALA A 30 4.12 -16.15 -7.14
C ALA A 30 3.95 -15.49 -5.77
N VAL A 31 4.62 -14.35 -5.53
CA VAL A 31 4.52 -13.59 -4.27
C VAL A 31 3.17 -12.87 -4.14
N LEU A 32 2.58 -12.42 -5.23
CA LEU A 32 1.29 -11.72 -5.24
C LEU A 32 0.09 -12.66 -5.07
N GLN A 33 0.31 -13.99 -5.03
CA GLN A 33 -0.74 -15.00 -4.90
C GLN A 33 -2.01 -14.65 -5.70
N LYS A 34 -2.12 -15.20 -6.90
CA LYS A 34 -3.25 -15.19 -7.83
C LYS A 34 -3.62 -13.84 -8.46
N PRO A 35 -3.76 -13.81 -9.77
CA PRO A 35 -4.44 -12.70 -10.42
C PRO A 35 -5.83 -12.63 -9.81
N LEU A 36 -6.18 -11.46 -9.26
CA LEU A 36 -7.57 -11.12 -8.98
C LEU A 36 -8.31 -11.35 -10.29
N SER A 37 -9.00 -12.49 -10.39
CA SER A 37 -9.92 -12.71 -11.48
C SER A 37 -10.82 -11.49 -11.51
N ARG A 38 -10.74 -10.70 -12.58
CA ARG A 38 -11.64 -9.57 -12.78
C ARG A 38 -13.04 -10.13 -12.58
N PRO A 39 -13.85 -9.60 -11.66
CA PRO A 39 -15.19 -10.10 -11.47
C PRO A 39 -15.89 -9.98 -12.82
N ARG A 40 -16.20 -11.13 -13.44
CA ARG A 40 -17.05 -11.19 -14.62
C ARG A 40 -18.46 -10.87 -14.17
N TRP A 41 -18.74 -9.58 -13.97
CA TRP A 41 -20.08 -9.07 -13.61
C TRP A 41 -21.08 -9.17 -14.77
N VAL A 42 -20.66 -9.70 -15.88
CA VAL A 42 -21.51 -9.86 -17.08
C VAL A 42 -22.25 -11.18 -16.93
N GLY A 43 -23.52 -11.12 -16.56
CA GLY A 43 -24.35 -12.31 -16.52
C GLY A 43 -25.40 -12.31 -15.41
N TRP A 44 -25.69 -13.51 -14.88
CA TRP A 44 -26.78 -13.78 -13.96
C TRP A 44 -26.69 -13.02 -12.63
N ARG A 45 -25.47 -12.69 -12.14
CA ARG A 45 -25.26 -11.97 -10.87
C ARG A 45 -25.82 -10.56 -10.89
N LEU A 46 -25.60 -9.83 -11.99
CA LEU A 46 -26.20 -8.49 -12.17
C LEU A 46 -27.72 -8.61 -12.25
N LYS A 47 -28.25 -9.61 -12.97
CA LYS A 47 -29.70 -9.88 -13.05
C LYS A 47 -30.28 -10.21 -11.67
N ALA A 48 -29.60 -11.04 -10.88
CA ALA A 48 -30.00 -11.37 -9.51
C ALA A 48 -30.00 -10.14 -8.60
N MET A 49 -28.99 -9.26 -8.70
CA MET A 49 -28.95 -8.01 -7.94
C MET A 49 -30.09 -7.07 -8.32
N VAL A 50 -30.33 -6.87 -9.62
CA VAL A 50 -31.46 -6.05 -10.09
C VAL A 50 -32.79 -6.63 -9.66
N ALA A 51 -32.98 -7.95 -9.77
CA ALA A 51 -34.19 -8.64 -9.33
C ALA A 51 -34.41 -8.45 -7.81
N PHE A 52 -33.36 -8.58 -7.00
CA PHE A 52 -33.42 -8.34 -5.56
C PHE A 52 -33.85 -6.91 -5.25
N VAL A 53 -33.22 -5.90 -5.87
CA VAL A 53 -33.55 -4.48 -5.62
C VAL A 53 -34.99 -4.18 -6.05
N VAL A 54 -35.44 -4.70 -7.20
CA VAL A 54 -36.81 -4.53 -7.68
C VAL A 54 -37.80 -5.19 -6.72
N MET A 55 -37.51 -6.39 -6.25
CA MET A 55 -38.37 -7.11 -5.31
C MET A 55 -38.44 -6.41 -3.94
N ALA A 56 -37.31 -5.94 -3.43
CA ALA A 56 -37.25 -5.18 -2.17
C ALA A 56 -38.01 -3.83 -2.29
N LEU A 57 -37.85 -3.12 -3.41
CA LEU A 57 -38.59 -1.89 -3.67
C LEU A 57 -40.09 -2.14 -3.78
N ALA A 58 -40.48 -3.21 -4.48
CA ALA A 58 -41.88 -3.62 -4.56
C ALA A 58 -42.46 -3.97 -3.16
N GLY A 59 -41.67 -4.63 -2.29
CA GLY A 59 -42.03 -4.90 -0.91
C GLY A 59 -42.23 -3.60 -0.09
N ILE A 60 -41.32 -2.63 -0.23
CA ILE A 60 -41.44 -1.32 0.43
C ILE A 60 -42.71 -0.58 -0.04
N LEU A 61 -42.99 -0.58 -1.34
CA LEU A 61 -44.18 0.05 -1.90
C LEU A 61 -45.46 -0.68 -1.48
N ALA A 62 -45.46 -2.00 -1.46
CA ALA A 62 -46.60 -2.78 -0.96
C ALA A 62 -46.89 -2.49 0.51
N MET A 63 -45.83 -2.37 1.32
CA MET A 63 -45.98 -1.99 2.74
C MET A 63 -46.49 -0.56 2.90
N ALA A 64 -46.00 0.37 2.08
CA ALA A 64 -46.49 1.74 2.07
C ALA A 64 -47.96 1.82 1.63
N PHE A 65 -48.35 0.99 0.64
CA PHE A 65 -49.75 0.90 0.20
C PHE A 65 -50.64 0.37 1.32
N TRP A 66 -50.19 -0.68 2.02
CA TRP A 66 -50.91 -1.22 3.19
C TRP A 66 -51.02 -0.16 4.30
N LEU A 67 -49.95 0.59 4.60
CA LEU A 67 -49.96 1.66 5.59
C LEU A 67 -50.89 2.81 5.17
N ALA A 68 -50.96 3.15 3.90
CA ALA A 68 -51.90 4.18 3.43
C ALA A 68 -53.34 3.84 3.65
N GLY A 69 -53.69 2.54 3.72
CA GLY A 69 -55.04 2.04 4.09
C GLY A 69 -55.34 2.06 5.60
N GLN A 70 -54.29 2.16 6.44
CA GLN A 70 -54.49 2.15 7.90
C GLN A 70 -55.02 3.48 8.41
N PRO A 71 -55.79 3.47 9.54
CA PRO A 71 -56.33 4.68 10.15
C PRO A 71 -55.23 5.64 10.63
N ARG A 72 -55.49 6.95 10.55
CA ARG A 72 -54.61 7.98 11.09
C ARG A 72 -55.36 8.81 12.12
N PHE A 73 -54.77 8.94 13.32
CA PHE A 73 -55.17 9.98 14.24
C PHE A 73 -54.59 11.32 13.85
N PRO A 74 -55.40 12.36 13.84
CA PRO A 74 -54.91 13.71 13.54
C PRO A 74 -54.37 14.39 14.81
N PHE A 75 -53.72 13.66 15.70
CA PHE A 75 -53.11 14.18 16.92
C PHE A 75 -51.94 13.30 17.37
N SER A 76 -51.05 13.87 18.19
CA SER A 76 -49.99 13.16 18.88
C SER A 76 -50.21 13.16 20.38
N LEU A 77 -49.68 12.15 21.08
CA LEU A 77 -49.78 12.01 22.53
C LEU A 77 -48.37 12.07 23.13
N SER A 78 -48.25 12.67 24.29
CA SER A 78 -47.03 12.69 25.10
C SER A 78 -47.34 12.28 26.55
N VAL A 79 -46.29 11.96 27.29
CA VAL A 79 -46.39 11.56 28.70
C VAL A 79 -45.90 12.70 29.58
N THR A 80 -46.65 13.00 30.63
CA THR A 80 -46.23 13.96 31.65
C THR A 80 -45.29 13.30 32.67
N PRO A 81 -44.45 14.07 33.39
CA PRO A 81 -43.63 13.52 34.47
C PRO A 81 -44.43 12.85 35.60
N ALA A 82 -45.73 13.17 35.70
CA ALA A 82 -46.67 12.51 36.64
C ALA A 82 -47.17 11.16 36.12
N GLY A 83 -46.79 10.75 34.92
CA GLY A 83 -47.25 9.51 34.32
C GLY A 83 -48.64 9.58 33.70
N GLU A 84 -49.14 10.77 33.34
CA GLU A 84 -50.43 10.94 32.70
C GLU A 84 -50.22 11.17 31.19
N VAL A 85 -51.09 10.59 30.35
CA VAL A 85 -51.08 10.82 28.88
C VAL A 85 -51.76 12.16 28.58
N ARG A 86 -51.10 12.99 27.81
CA ARG A 86 -51.70 14.27 27.37
C ARG A 86 -51.70 14.38 25.84
N LEU A 87 -52.63 15.19 25.33
CA LEU A 87 -52.66 15.59 23.94
C LEU A 87 -51.51 16.58 23.68
N ASP A 88 -50.56 16.23 22.79
CA ASP A 88 -49.38 17.07 22.53
C ASP A 88 -49.60 18.05 21.38
N THR A 89 -49.88 17.54 20.19
CA THR A 89 -50.20 18.35 19.00
C THR A 89 -51.44 17.81 18.32
N ALA A 90 -52.25 18.70 17.73
CA ALA A 90 -53.43 18.34 16.98
C ALA A 90 -53.45 18.95 15.59
N ASP A 91 -53.48 18.08 14.58
CA ASP A 91 -53.64 18.46 13.19
C ASP A 91 -55.11 18.89 12.89
N TYR A 92 -56.05 18.37 13.72
CA TYR A 92 -57.48 18.64 13.59
C TYR A 92 -57.87 19.95 14.31
N PRO A 93 -58.37 20.98 13.58
CA PRO A 93 -58.61 22.33 14.17
C PRO A 93 -59.42 22.32 15.46
N PRO A 94 -60.50 21.52 15.60
CA PRO A 94 -61.29 21.48 16.86
C PRO A 94 -60.52 20.99 18.09
N LEU A 95 -59.44 20.21 17.89
CA LEU A 95 -58.63 19.68 18.98
C LEU A 95 -57.48 20.61 19.40
N ARG A 96 -57.14 21.62 18.64
CA ARG A 96 -56.03 22.56 18.95
C ARG A 96 -56.26 23.30 20.30
N PRO A 97 -57.46 23.75 20.67
CA PRO A 97 -57.69 24.35 21.98
C PRO A 97 -57.50 23.38 23.16
N LEU A 98 -57.47 22.07 22.87
CA LEU A 98 -57.37 21.01 23.87
C LEU A 98 -55.94 20.51 24.01
N GLU A 99 -54.99 21.04 23.27
CA GLU A 99 -53.57 20.71 23.44
C GLU A 99 -53.08 20.96 24.85
N GLY A 100 -52.29 20.01 25.37
CA GLY A 100 -51.83 20.00 26.78
C GLY A 100 -52.80 19.40 27.81
N LYS A 101 -54.05 19.08 27.43
CA LYS A 101 -55.02 18.44 28.33
C LYS A 101 -54.71 16.96 28.51
N VAL A 102 -55.04 16.44 29.70
CA VAL A 102 -54.87 15.02 30.07
C VAL A 102 -55.96 14.17 29.42
N LEU A 103 -55.53 13.12 28.73
CA LEU A 103 -56.42 12.14 28.11
C LEU A 103 -56.71 11.00 29.10
N GLN A 104 -58.00 10.66 29.29
CA GLN A 104 -58.41 9.57 30.18
C GLN A 104 -58.67 8.28 29.43
N SER A 105 -59.49 8.36 28.36
CA SER A 105 -59.80 7.20 27.53
C SER A 105 -60.12 7.59 26.10
N ILE A 106 -60.01 6.61 25.19
CA ILE A 106 -60.49 6.73 23.84
C ILE A 106 -61.69 5.81 23.69
N ALA A 107 -62.86 6.37 23.33
CA ALA A 107 -64.06 5.60 23.01
C ALA A 107 -64.21 5.51 21.49
N ILE A 108 -64.37 4.31 20.98
CA ILE A 108 -64.65 4.04 19.58
C ILE A 108 -66.12 3.70 19.41
N GLU A 109 -66.84 4.50 18.67
CA GLU A 109 -68.25 4.31 18.38
C GLU A 109 -68.40 3.92 16.90
N HIS A 110 -69.21 2.86 16.74
CA HIS A 110 -69.60 2.37 15.41
C HIS A 110 -71.15 2.39 15.35
N GLU A 111 -71.75 2.75 14.22
CA GLU A 111 -73.22 2.84 14.07
C GLU A 111 -73.94 1.54 14.40
N GLN A 112 -73.30 0.39 14.36
CA GLN A 112 -73.88 -0.94 14.52
C GLN A 112 -73.30 -1.79 15.66
N LEU A 113 -72.31 -1.32 16.38
CA LEU A 113 -71.61 -2.07 17.45
C LEU A 113 -71.64 -1.30 18.76
N PRO A 114 -71.60 -1.96 19.94
CA PRO A 114 -71.49 -1.28 21.22
C PRO A 114 -70.17 -0.46 21.25
N SER A 115 -70.26 0.71 21.85
CA SER A 115 -69.08 1.58 22.01
C SER A 115 -68.03 0.89 22.88
N ILE A 116 -66.81 0.81 22.36
CA ILE A 116 -65.66 0.25 23.08
C ILE A 116 -64.87 1.40 23.68
N GLU A 117 -64.89 1.51 24.99
CA GLU A 117 -64.04 2.46 25.70
C GLU A 117 -62.75 1.80 26.18
N ALA A 118 -61.62 2.28 25.73
CA ALA A 118 -60.30 1.75 26.09
C ALA A 118 -59.50 2.83 26.85
N PRO A 119 -59.16 2.64 28.13
CA PRO A 119 -58.20 3.50 28.80
C PRO A 119 -56.85 3.32 28.15
N ILE A 120 -56.15 4.41 27.93
CA ILE A 120 -54.83 4.38 27.30
C ILE A 120 -53.77 4.42 28.39
N PRO A 121 -53.17 3.29 28.73
CA PRO A 121 -52.06 3.27 29.65
C PRO A 121 -50.85 3.94 28.99
N VAL A 122 -50.06 4.66 29.79
CA VAL A 122 -48.80 5.26 29.32
C VAL A 122 -47.93 4.25 28.56
N LEU A 123 -47.96 3.01 29.02
CA LEU A 123 -47.20 1.91 28.39
C LEU A 123 -47.59 1.63 26.93
N ALA A 124 -48.82 1.93 26.52
CA ALA A 124 -49.28 1.76 25.14
C ALA A 124 -48.61 2.74 24.16
N LEU A 125 -47.96 3.78 24.67
CA LEU A 125 -47.21 4.73 23.83
C LEU A 125 -45.77 4.27 23.49
N PHE A 126 -45.30 3.17 24.14
CA PHE A 126 -43.98 2.64 23.81
C PHE A 126 -43.92 2.13 22.37
N PRO A 127 -42.82 2.37 21.67
CA PRO A 127 -42.72 1.97 20.28
C PRO A 127 -42.68 0.44 20.10
N SER A 128 -42.19 -0.31 21.10
CA SER A 128 -42.10 -1.77 21.05
C SER A 128 -42.16 -2.38 22.47
N GLY A 129 -42.86 -3.47 22.64
CA GLY A 129 -42.93 -4.21 23.90
C GLY A 129 -41.61 -4.80 24.40
N ARG A 130 -40.61 -4.88 23.55
CA ARG A 130 -39.27 -5.39 23.89
C ARG A 130 -38.51 -4.59 24.94
N TRP A 131 -38.91 -3.34 25.20
CA TRP A 131 -38.31 -2.45 26.19
C TRP A 131 -38.97 -2.50 27.55
N LEU A 132 -40.08 -3.23 27.67
CA LEU A 132 -40.76 -3.43 28.92
C LEU A 132 -40.13 -4.60 29.69
N LEU A 133 -39.75 -4.34 30.93
CA LEU A 133 -39.01 -5.29 31.75
C LEU A 133 -39.89 -6.17 32.61
N ASP A 134 -41.10 -5.68 32.94
CA ASP A 134 -42.05 -6.37 33.81
C ASP A 134 -43.15 -7.05 32.97
N GLU A 135 -43.54 -8.26 33.38
CA GLU A 135 -44.63 -9.02 32.75
C GLU A 135 -45.98 -8.32 32.86
N GLU A 136 -46.23 -7.65 33.97
CA GLU A 136 -47.43 -6.88 34.17
C GLU A 136 -47.49 -5.65 33.28
N GLU A 137 -46.36 -4.97 33.09
CA GLU A 137 -46.21 -3.85 32.14
C GLU A 137 -46.44 -4.30 30.70
N LEU A 138 -45.88 -5.44 30.32
CA LEU A 138 -46.09 -6.03 29.01
C LEU A 138 -47.54 -6.41 28.77
N ARG A 139 -48.21 -6.99 29.77
CA ARG A 139 -49.64 -7.29 29.68
C ARG A 139 -50.49 -6.05 29.52
N ARG A 140 -50.21 -4.97 30.27
CA ARG A 140 -50.87 -3.68 30.09
C ARG A 140 -50.62 -3.03 28.75
N PHE A 141 -49.43 -3.12 28.27
CA PHE A 141 -49.06 -2.70 26.90
C PHE A 141 -49.92 -3.43 25.86
N ILE A 142 -49.90 -4.75 25.90
CA ILE A 142 -50.71 -5.59 24.99
C ILE A 142 -52.19 -5.28 25.16
N ALA A 143 -52.71 -5.18 26.37
CA ALA A 143 -54.16 -4.90 26.64
C ALA A 143 -54.58 -3.53 26.06
N GLY A 144 -53.71 -2.50 26.16
CA GLY A 144 -53.96 -1.19 25.55
C GLY A 144 -54.07 -1.27 24.02
N HIS A 145 -53.25 -2.06 23.37
CA HIS A 145 -53.30 -2.24 21.92
C HIS A 145 -54.43 -3.19 21.47
N VAL A 146 -54.72 -4.22 22.26
CA VAL A 146 -55.84 -5.19 21.99
C VAL A 146 -57.16 -4.48 21.88
N GLY A 147 -57.51 -3.61 22.86
CA GLY A 147 -58.75 -2.87 22.86
C GLY A 147 -58.95 -2.03 21.59
N LEU A 148 -57.93 -1.30 21.23
CA LEU A 148 -57.93 -0.43 20.04
C LEU A 148 -57.86 -1.23 18.72
N SER A 149 -57.03 -2.25 18.66
CA SER A 149 -56.87 -3.09 17.46
C SER A 149 -58.14 -3.85 17.11
N ASN A 150 -58.79 -4.50 18.08
CA ASN A 150 -60.02 -5.25 17.86
C ASN A 150 -61.16 -4.33 17.37
N ALA A 151 -61.24 -3.12 17.92
CA ALA A 151 -62.23 -2.15 17.48
C ALA A 151 -62.02 -1.67 16.05
N LEU A 152 -60.78 -1.75 15.55
CA LEU A 152 -60.36 -1.29 14.21
C LEU A 152 -60.23 -2.44 13.18
N GLU A 153 -60.14 -3.69 13.60
CA GLU A 153 -60.17 -4.85 12.65
C GLU A 153 -61.49 -4.90 11.88
N THR A 154 -62.57 -4.40 12.47
CA THR A 154 -63.88 -4.27 11.81
C THR A 154 -64.08 -2.90 11.18
N TRP A 155 -63.02 -2.08 11.07
CA TRP A 155 -63.04 -0.71 10.59
C TRP A 155 -63.39 -0.64 9.08
N ASN A 156 -64.50 0.09 8.80
CA ASN A 156 -64.87 0.48 7.45
C ASN A 156 -64.80 2.02 7.39
N PRO A 157 -64.10 2.63 6.38
CA PRO A 157 -63.87 4.08 6.35
C PRO A 157 -65.12 4.98 6.46
N SER A 158 -66.28 4.44 6.37
CA SER A 158 -67.55 5.20 6.24
C SER A 158 -68.38 5.26 7.52
N GLY A 159 -67.86 5.00 8.72
CA GLY A 159 -68.75 5.02 9.91
C GLY A 159 -68.14 4.88 11.29
N VAL A 160 -66.85 5.10 11.49
CA VAL A 160 -66.26 5.04 12.83
C VAL A 160 -65.93 6.43 13.33
N THR A 161 -66.57 6.82 14.45
CA THR A 161 -66.23 8.02 15.19
C THR A 161 -65.46 7.64 16.46
N VAL A 162 -64.40 8.39 16.71
CA VAL A 162 -63.59 8.27 17.93
C VAL A 162 -63.90 9.45 18.81
N ARG A 163 -64.22 9.20 20.06
CA ARG A 163 -64.40 10.26 21.07
C ARG A 163 -63.22 10.25 22.01
N LEU A 164 -62.60 11.39 22.18
CA LEU A 164 -61.55 11.60 23.17
C LEU A 164 -62.20 12.06 24.49
N ARG A 165 -62.02 11.27 25.55
CA ARG A 165 -62.38 11.69 26.90
C ARG A 165 -61.20 12.39 27.56
N LEU A 166 -61.31 13.71 27.65
CA LEU A 166 -60.33 14.55 28.29
C LEU A 166 -60.76 14.89 29.69
N LYS A 167 -59.87 15.07 30.63
CA LYS A 167 -60.09 15.48 31.96
C LYS A 167 -60.70 16.91 31.94
N ASP A 168 -61.91 17.05 32.55
CA ASP A 168 -62.62 18.32 32.67
C ASP A 168 -63.15 18.96 31.38
N HIS A 169 -63.33 18.18 30.30
CA HIS A 169 -63.88 18.65 29.02
C HIS A 169 -64.93 17.69 28.46
N PRO A 170 -65.91 18.22 27.68
CA PRO A 170 -66.90 17.37 27.00
C PRO A 170 -66.17 16.50 25.93
N ASP A 171 -66.78 15.33 25.67
CA ASP A 171 -66.29 14.39 24.68
C ASP A 171 -66.32 14.97 23.28
N GLU A 172 -65.16 15.06 22.62
CA GLU A 172 -65.04 15.56 21.26
C GLU A 172 -65.03 14.40 20.27
N PRO A 173 -65.97 14.32 19.31
CA PRO A 173 -66.01 13.30 18.27
C PRO A 173 -65.04 13.64 17.17
N ILE A 174 -64.26 12.65 16.79
CA ILE A 174 -63.28 12.75 15.69
C ILE A 174 -63.60 11.70 14.63
N LEU A 175 -63.73 12.12 13.40
CA LEU A 175 -63.84 11.20 12.28
C LEU A 175 -62.46 10.67 11.93
N ILE A 176 -62.31 9.35 11.91
CA ILE A 176 -61.09 8.70 11.49
C ILE A 176 -61.12 8.53 9.97
N ALA A 177 -60.09 9.01 9.30
CA ALA A 177 -59.88 8.81 7.90
C ALA A 177 -58.71 7.86 7.64
N PRO A 178 -58.68 7.17 6.50
CA PRO A 178 -57.48 6.41 6.09
C PRO A 178 -56.31 7.37 5.92
N ARG A 179 -55.14 6.90 6.30
CA ARG A 179 -53.90 7.69 6.29
C ARG A 179 -53.56 8.35 4.95
N GLY A 180 -53.87 7.64 3.87
CA GLY A 180 -53.47 8.06 2.53
C GLY A 180 -51.98 8.13 2.35
N TRP A 181 -51.52 8.38 1.13
CA TRP A 181 -50.09 8.50 0.80
C TRP A 181 -49.43 9.73 1.46
N THR A 182 -50.15 10.82 1.58
CA THR A 182 -49.68 12.08 2.21
C THR A 182 -49.54 11.99 3.73
N GLY A 183 -50.21 11.00 4.33
CA GLY A 183 -50.16 10.74 5.77
C GLY A 183 -49.01 9.84 6.19
N ILE A 184 -48.27 9.24 5.25
CA ILE A 184 -47.06 8.47 5.57
C ILE A 184 -45.94 9.44 5.93
N THR A 185 -45.33 9.25 7.11
CA THR A 185 -44.31 10.15 7.61
C THR A 185 -43.07 10.15 6.73
N PRO A 186 -42.37 11.26 6.52
CA PRO A 186 -41.10 11.31 5.80
C PRO A 186 -40.05 10.34 6.37
N PHE A 187 -40.14 10.08 7.69
CA PHE A 187 -39.24 9.19 8.41
C PHE A 187 -39.33 7.74 7.90
N TYR A 188 -40.56 7.28 7.51
CA TYR A 188 -40.72 5.97 6.85
C TYR A 188 -39.86 5.84 5.61
N TRP A 189 -39.92 6.82 4.72
CA TRP A 189 -39.18 6.78 3.44
C TRP A 189 -37.66 6.81 3.65
N VAL A 190 -37.20 7.59 4.64
CA VAL A 190 -35.77 7.62 5.01
C VAL A 190 -35.31 6.26 5.52
N LEU A 191 -36.05 5.67 6.47
CA LEU A 191 -35.68 4.35 7.03
C LEU A 191 -35.78 3.22 5.99
N ALA A 192 -36.84 3.20 5.18
CA ALA A 192 -37.01 2.24 4.14
C ALA A 192 -35.92 2.35 3.03
N GLY A 193 -35.54 3.59 2.68
CA GLY A 193 -34.42 3.84 1.76
C GLY A 193 -33.08 3.36 2.32
N LEU A 194 -32.83 3.61 3.60
CA LEU A 194 -31.65 3.09 4.31
C LEU A 194 -31.67 1.56 4.39
N ALA A 195 -32.81 0.94 4.69
CA ALA A 195 -32.99 -0.50 4.70
C ALA A 195 -32.67 -1.12 3.34
N LEU A 196 -33.19 -0.54 2.26
CA LEU A 196 -32.91 -0.97 0.89
C LEU A 196 -31.40 -0.87 0.58
N MET A 197 -30.78 0.24 0.95
CA MET A 197 -29.35 0.48 0.71
C MET A 197 -28.48 -0.55 1.44
N VAL A 198 -28.78 -0.82 2.71
CA VAL A 198 -28.03 -1.78 3.53
C VAL A 198 -28.23 -3.21 2.99
N ALA A 199 -29.46 -3.59 2.68
CA ALA A 199 -29.76 -4.90 2.11
C ALA A 199 -29.07 -5.10 0.76
N ALA A 200 -29.15 -4.11 -0.14
CA ALA A 200 -28.49 -4.14 -1.43
C ALA A 200 -26.96 -4.28 -1.30
N MET A 201 -26.36 -3.58 -0.33
CA MET A 201 -24.94 -3.70 -0.02
C MET A 201 -24.56 -5.12 0.40
N GLY A 202 -25.34 -5.73 1.31
CA GLY A 202 -25.11 -7.10 1.76
C GLY A 202 -25.19 -8.11 0.61
N VAL A 203 -26.23 -8.02 -0.20
CA VAL A 203 -26.41 -8.90 -1.37
C VAL A 203 -25.32 -8.65 -2.42
N MET A 204 -24.94 -7.40 -2.66
CA MET A 204 -23.86 -7.06 -3.57
C MET A 204 -22.53 -7.70 -3.14
N MET A 205 -22.20 -7.66 -1.86
CA MET A 205 -20.99 -8.28 -1.33
C MET A 205 -21.00 -9.80 -1.50
N LEU A 206 -22.15 -10.44 -1.28
CA LEU A 206 -22.32 -11.88 -1.48
C LEU A 206 -22.20 -12.27 -2.96
N LEU A 207 -22.80 -11.50 -3.85
CA LEU A 207 -22.79 -11.78 -5.29
C LEU A 207 -21.45 -11.42 -5.96
N SER A 208 -20.73 -10.41 -5.46
CA SER A 208 -19.44 -10.00 -6.03
C SER A 208 -18.33 -11.00 -5.75
N ASN A 209 -18.37 -11.61 -4.59
CA ASN A 209 -17.40 -12.60 -4.16
C ASN A 209 -18.08 -13.97 -4.18
N ALA A 210 -17.66 -14.87 -5.07
CA ALA A 210 -18.22 -16.21 -5.19
C ALA A 210 -17.98 -17.11 -3.96
N ASP A 211 -17.52 -16.56 -2.87
CA ASP A 211 -17.18 -17.25 -1.64
C ASP A 211 -18.29 -16.99 -0.61
N TRP A 212 -18.93 -18.06 -0.16
CA TRP A 212 -19.98 -18.02 0.87
C TRP A 212 -19.47 -17.42 2.22
N ARG A 213 -18.17 -17.24 2.35
CA ARG A 213 -17.53 -16.53 3.47
C ARG A 213 -18.15 -15.16 3.72
N TYR A 214 -18.58 -14.47 2.66
CA TYR A 214 -19.25 -13.17 2.77
C TYR A 214 -20.71 -13.26 3.23
N GLY A 215 -21.23 -14.48 3.41
CA GLY A 215 -22.59 -14.71 3.91
C GLY A 215 -22.84 -14.08 5.29
N GLY A 216 -21.85 -14.07 6.18
CA GLY A 216 -21.96 -13.41 7.48
C GLY A 216 -22.21 -11.90 7.38
N PHE A 217 -21.56 -11.22 6.44
CA PHE A 217 -21.79 -9.80 6.18
C PHE A 217 -23.16 -9.55 5.53
N ALA A 218 -23.54 -10.39 4.56
CA ALA A 218 -24.85 -10.29 3.95
C ALA A 218 -25.98 -10.48 4.96
N LEU A 219 -25.85 -11.45 5.86
CA LEU A 219 -26.86 -11.70 6.88
C LEU A 219 -26.92 -10.57 7.93
N LEU A 220 -25.76 -10.03 8.35
CA LEU A 220 -25.71 -8.83 9.19
C LEU A 220 -26.42 -7.64 8.52
N SER A 221 -26.21 -7.45 7.24
CA SER A 221 -26.86 -6.37 6.47
C SER A 221 -28.37 -6.59 6.36
N LEU A 222 -28.81 -7.82 6.11
CA LEU A 222 -30.24 -8.15 5.98
C LEU A 222 -30.97 -8.04 7.31
N THR A 223 -30.36 -8.47 8.42
CA THR A 223 -30.94 -8.32 9.77
C THR A 223 -31.06 -6.86 10.16
N GLN A 224 -30.05 -6.05 9.85
CA GLN A 224 -30.08 -4.62 10.06
C GLN A 224 -31.16 -3.93 9.20
N ALA A 225 -31.29 -4.32 7.93
CA ALA A 225 -32.36 -3.82 7.06
C ALA A 225 -33.75 -4.19 7.59
N GLY A 226 -33.91 -5.40 8.13
CA GLY A 226 -35.12 -5.83 8.82
C GLY A 226 -35.47 -4.97 10.03
N ASN A 227 -34.50 -4.69 10.90
CA ASN A 227 -34.69 -3.80 12.04
C ASN A 227 -35.11 -2.37 11.63
N LEU A 228 -34.47 -1.82 10.58
CA LEU A 228 -34.85 -0.51 10.03
C LEU A 228 -36.27 -0.51 9.45
N MET A 229 -36.67 -1.61 8.83
CA MET A 229 -38.00 -1.73 8.22
C MET A 229 -39.10 -1.84 9.30
N LEU A 230 -38.86 -2.61 10.38
CA LEU A 230 -39.76 -2.66 11.53
C LEU A 230 -39.89 -1.29 12.19
N MET A 231 -38.78 -0.55 12.35
CA MET A 231 -38.79 0.80 12.88
C MET A 231 -39.56 1.80 11.98
N ALA A 232 -39.44 1.63 10.65
CA ALA A 232 -40.23 2.42 9.70
C ALA A 232 -41.72 2.19 9.84
N LEU A 233 -42.14 0.93 10.09
CA LEU A 233 -43.53 0.61 10.35
C LEU A 233 -44.03 1.21 11.66
N GLU A 234 -43.31 1.00 12.76
CA GLU A 234 -43.63 1.57 14.08
C GLU A 234 -43.82 3.08 14.04
N SER A 235 -42.95 3.77 13.32
CA SER A 235 -43.03 5.26 13.21
C SER A 235 -44.35 5.78 12.63
N ASN A 236 -45.13 4.91 12.03
CA ASN A 236 -46.43 5.24 11.45
C ASN A 236 -47.62 4.67 12.22
N LEU A 237 -47.50 3.45 12.72
CA LEU A 237 -48.66 2.72 13.31
C LEU A 237 -49.02 3.25 14.69
N GLY A 238 -48.03 3.49 15.55
CA GLY A 238 -48.28 3.99 16.92
C GLY A 238 -49.23 3.07 17.68
N LEU A 239 -50.27 3.66 18.29
CA LEU A 239 -51.30 2.94 19.06
C LEU A 239 -52.12 1.93 18.28
N PHE A 240 -52.11 1.99 16.95
CA PHE A 240 -52.86 1.08 16.04
C PHE A 240 -52.04 -0.04 15.47
N THR A 241 -50.97 -0.38 16.14
CA THR A 241 -50.19 -1.55 15.69
C THR A 241 -51.02 -2.82 15.86
N PRO A 242 -51.34 -3.57 14.80
CA PRO A 242 -52.04 -4.82 14.90
C PRO A 242 -51.35 -5.80 15.83
N ILE A 243 -52.11 -6.57 16.60
CA ILE A 243 -51.60 -7.47 17.63
C ILE A 243 -50.64 -8.50 17.03
N SER A 244 -50.96 -8.99 15.83
CA SER A 244 -50.10 -9.93 15.07
C SER A 244 -48.75 -9.32 14.76
N LEU A 245 -48.72 -8.05 14.40
CA LEU A 245 -47.46 -7.34 14.10
C LEU A 245 -46.68 -7.02 15.40
N LEU A 246 -47.39 -6.70 16.49
CA LEU A 246 -46.81 -6.41 17.82
C LEU A 246 -46.04 -7.62 18.39
N SER A 247 -46.68 -8.81 18.35
CA SER A 247 -46.05 -10.05 18.78
C SER A 247 -44.89 -10.47 17.89
N LEU A 248 -45.03 -10.25 16.58
CA LEU A 248 -44.01 -10.56 15.58
C LEU A 248 -42.81 -9.61 15.72
N ASP A 249 -43.04 -8.32 16.00
CA ASP A 249 -42.00 -7.31 16.18
C ASP A 249 -41.01 -7.69 17.28
N THR A 250 -41.47 -8.01 18.49
CA THR A 250 -40.59 -8.37 19.61
C THR A 250 -39.71 -9.59 19.27
N THR A 251 -40.33 -10.61 18.66
CA THR A 251 -39.68 -11.88 18.33
C THR A 251 -38.66 -11.72 17.20
N LEU A 252 -39.04 -11.00 16.14
CA LEU A 252 -38.15 -10.77 14.98
C LEU A 252 -36.96 -9.87 15.35
N ARG A 253 -37.17 -8.83 16.14
CA ARG A 253 -36.06 -7.96 16.56
C ARG A 253 -35.05 -8.70 17.42
N ALA A 254 -35.54 -9.53 18.38
CA ALA A 254 -34.67 -10.39 19.19
C ALA A 254 -33.82 -11.33 18.28
N LEU A 255 -34.47 -11.91 17.26
CA LEU A 255 -33.78 -12.75 16.29
C LEU A 255 -32.75 -11.94 15.50
N PHE A 256 -33.14 -10.78 14.97
CA PHE A 256 -32.24 -9.94 14.16
C PHE A 256 -31.04 -9.43 14.95
N ASP A 257 -31.23 -9.03 16.20
CA ASP A 257 -30.15 -8.56 17.07
C ASP A 257 -29.14 -9.69 17.37
N LEU A 258 -29.61 -10.89 17.71
CA LEU A 258 -28.76 -12.06 17.98
C LEU A 258 -28.03 -12.56 16.71
N LEU A 259 -28.73 -12.65 15.58
CA LEU A 259 -28.14 -13.02 14.32
C LEU A 259 -27.13 -11.96 13.84
N GLY A 260 -27.44 -10.68 14.04
CA GLY A 260 -26.51 -9.59 13.77
C GLY A 260 -25.23 -9.71 14.59
N ALA A 261 -25.34 -9.99 15.88
CA ALA A 261 -24.21 -10.23 16.78
C ALA A 261 -23.38 -11.48 16.39
N ALA A 262 -24.05 -12.58 15.98
CA ALA A 262 -23.37 -13.77 15.44
C ALA A 262 -22.66 -13.47 14.12
N GLY A 263 -23.25 -12.62 13.28
CA GLY A 263 -22.63 -12.12 12.04
C GLY A 263 -21.30 -11.40 12.30
N LEU A 264 -21.22 -10.62 13.40
CA LEU A 264 -19.96 -9.98 13.80
C LEU A 264 -18.87 -11.00 14.15
N VAL A 265 -19.22 -12.08 14.85
CA VAL A 265 -18.29 -13.19 15.15
C VAL A 265 -17.83 -13.87 13.86
N HIS A 266 -18.75 -14.13 12.94
CA HIS A 266 -18.43 -14.73 11.64
C HIS A 266 -17.47 -13.85 10.84
N ILE A 267 -17.71 -12.54 10.75
CA ILE A 267 -16.83 -11.58 10.07
C ILE A 267 -15.46 -11.54 10.76
N ALA A 268 -15.40 -11.57 12.08
CA ALA A 268 -14.15 -11.60 12.83
C ALA A 268 -13.31 -12.85 12.52
N LEU A 269 -13.96 -14.00 12.36
CA LEU A 269 -13.30 -15.26 11.97
C LEU A 269 -12.80 -15.27 10.54
N LEU A 270 -13.42 -14.50 9.65
CA LEU A 270 -13.02 -14.39 8.23
C LEU A 270 -11.81 -13.52 7.99
N ASN A 271 -11.65 -12.45 8.79
CA ASN A 271 -10.50 -11.56 8.69
C ASN A 271 -9.21 -12.24 9.17
N SER A 272 -9.32 -13.41 9.80
CA SER A 272 -8.20 -14.26 10.16
C SER A 272 -7.83 -15.18 8.99
N THR A 273 -6.56 -15.59 8.91
CA THR A 273 -6.18 -16.72 8.04
C THR A 273 -7.03 -17.92 8.45
N PRO A 274 -7.85 -18.46 7.54
CA PRO A 274 -8.81 -19.49 7.91
C PRO A 274 -8.09 -20.71 8.46
N GLY A 275 -8.08 -20.86 9.77
CA GLY A 275 -7.59 -22.06 10.44
C GLY A 275 -8.46 -23.28 10.07
N PRO A 276 -7.98 -24.51 10.27
CA PRO A 276 -8.66 -25.74 9.81
C PRO A 276 -10.11 -25.90 10.32
N HIS A 277 -10.54 -25.16 11.35
CA HIS A 277 -11.87 -25.29 11.96
C HIS A 277 -12.68 -23.99 11.99
N TRP A 278 -12.40 -23.02 11.12
CA TRP A 278 -13.09 -21.74 11.15
C TRP A 278 -14.60 -21.86 10.87
N GLY A 279 -14.99 -22.76 9.94
CA GLY A 279 -16.41 -23.02 9.63
C GLY A 279 -17.18 -23.58 10.81
N PHE A 280 -16.57 -24.49 11.59
CA PHE A 280 -17.17 -25.01 12.81
C PHE A 280 -17.37 -23.90 13.85
N LYS A 281 -16.38 -23.04 14.08
CA LYS A 281 -16.51 -21.90 15.03
C LYS A 281 -17.60 -20.92 14.60
N ALA A 282 -17.71 -20.63 13.31
CA ALA A 282 -18.79 -19.81 12.79
C ALA A 282 -20.15 -20.47 12.99
N ALA A 283 -20.28 -21.77 12.71
CA ALA A 283 -21.50 -22.53 12.95
C ALA A 283 -21.92 -22.53 14.43
N VAL A 284 -20.98 -22.68 15.36
CA VAL A 284 -21.24 -22.58 16.80
C VAL A 284 -21.81 -21.21 17.17
N ALA A 285 -21.30 -20.12 16.61
CA ALA A 285 -21.85 -18.77 16.86
C ALA A 285 -23.30 -18.64 16.36
N TRP A 286 -23.60 -19.18 15.17
CA TRP A 286 -24.95 -19.16 14.59
C TRP A 286 -25.93 -20.02 15.37
N VAL A 287 -25.55 -21.26 15.70
CA VAL A 287 -26.37 -22.18 16.51
C VAL A 287 -26.57 -21.61 17.92
N GLY A 288 -25.55 -21.01 18.52
CA GLY A 288 -25.63 -20.33 19.80
C GLY A 288 -26.63 -19.16 19.79
N ALA A 289 -26.61 -18.34 18.73
CA ALA A 289 -27.57 -17.24 18.57
C ALA A 289 -29.02 -17.75 18.44
N LEU A 290 -29.26 -18.79 17.67
CA LEU A 290 -30.56 -19.43 17.52
C LEU A 290 -31.04 -20.09 18.82
N ALA A 291 -30.14 -20.72 19.57
CA ALA A 291 -30.45 -21.31 20.86
C ALA A 291 -30.84 -20.24 21.91
N LEU A 292 -30.10 -19.11 21.94
CA LEU A 292 -30.45 -17.97 22.78
C LEU A 292 -31.79 -17.37 22.40
N TRP A 293 -32.12 -17.27 21.13
CA TRP A 293 -33.42 -16.81 20.65
C TRP A 293 -34.55 -17.76 21.05
N ALA A 294 -34.38 -19.06 20.90
CA ALA A 294 -35.37 -20.05 21.33
C ALA A 294 -35.57 -20.02 22.83
N LEU A 295 -34.51 -19.87 23.61
CA LEU A 295 -34.56 -19.73 25.05
C LEU A 295 -35.25 -18.43 25.49
N HIS A 296 -35.02 -17.34 24.75
CA HIS A 296 -35.68 -16.04 24.99
C HIS A 296 -37.21 -16.18 25.01
N GLY A 297 -37.78 -16.91 24.08
CA GLY A 297 -39.25 -17.15 24.02
C GLY A 297 -39.85 -17.99 25.15
N SER A 298 -39.00 -18.67 25.93
CA SER A 298 -39.45 -19.56 27.04
C SER A 298 -39.24 -18.99 28.42
N LEU A 299 -38.58 -17.82 28.55
CA LEU A 299 -38.23 -17.21 29.83
C LEU A 299 -39.23 -16.11 30.25
N PRO A 300 -39.35 -15.82 31.54
CA PRO A 300 -40.04 -14.61 32.02
C PRO A 300 -39.43 -13.33 31.44
N THR A 301 -40.27 -12.30 31.30
CA THR A 301 -39.93 -11.05 30.56
C THR A 301 -38.59 -10.44 30.98
N LEU A 302 -38.35 -10.25 32.26
CA LEU A 302 -37.09 -9.67 32.77
C LEU A 302 -35.89 -10.55 32.46
N GLN A 303 -36.03 -11.88 32.62
CA GLN A 303 -34.95 -12.81 32.33
C GLN A 303 -34.68 -12.89 30.82
N ALA A 304 -35.71 -12.91 30.00
CA ALA A 304 -35.63 -12.87 28.54
C ALA A 304 -34.93 -11.59 28.06
N TRP A 305 -35.25 -10.44 28.64
CA TRP A 305 -34.62 -9.18 28.32
C TRP A 305 -33.12 -9.20 28.62
N TRP A 306 -32.71 -9.62 29.84
CA TRP A 306 -31.29 -9.73 30.18
C TRP A 306 -30.56 -10.76 29.34
N LEU A 307 -31.18 -11.89 29.00
CA LEU A 307 -30.60 -12.90 28.12
C LEU A 307 -30.27 -12.30 26.76
N LEU A 308 -31.18 -11.50 26.20
CA LEU A 308 -30.96 -10.84 24.92
C LEU A 308 -29.82 -9.82 24.99
N GLN A 309 -29.83 -8.93 26.00
CA GLN A 309 -28.79 -7.89 26.14
C GLN A 309 -27.40 -8.49 26.35
N LEU A 310 -27.29 -9.43 27.30
CA LEU A 310 -26.02 -10.10 27.60
C LEU A 310 -25.57 -11.06 26.50
N GLY A 311 -26.51 -11.70 25.80
CA GLY A 311 -26.22 -12.55 24.66
C GLY A 311 -25.60 -11.78 23.51
N CYS A 312 -26.19 -10.64 23.14
CA CYS A 312 -25.63 -9.75 22.10
C CYS A 312 -24.26 -9.19 22.50
N ALA A 313 -24.12 -8.70 23.74
CA ALA A 313 -22.86 -8.20 24.28
C ALA A 313 -21.79 -9.31 24.32
N GLY A 314 -22.15 -10.53 24.76
CA GLY A 314 -21.25 -11.68 24.81
C GLY A 314 -20.73 -12.12 23.45
N LEU A 315 -21.62 -12.17 22.44
CA LEU A 315 -21.21 -12.44 21.05
C LEU A 315 -20.31 -11.35 20.50
N ALA A 316 -20.60 -10.08 20.74
CA ALA A 316 -19.75 -8.97 20.29
C ALA A 316 -18.39 -8.98 21.00
N LEU A 317 -18.32 -9.29 22.30
CA LEU A 317 -17.07 -9.48 23.05
C LEU A 317 -16.27 -10.68 22.50
N CYS A 318 -16.97 -11.76 22.13
CA CYS A 318 -16.33 -12.90 21.46
C CYS A 318 -15.70 -12.47 20.12
N ALA A 319 -16.39 -11.68 19.31
CA ALA A 319 -15.85 -11.11 18.07
C ALA A 319 -14.60 -10.25 18.33
N ILE A 320 -14.61 -9.43 19.40
CA ILE A 320 -13.44 -8.64 19.82
C ILE A 320 -12.28 -9.55 20.22
N ALA A 321 -12.54 -10.60 21.02
CA ALA A 321 -11.52 -11.53 21.47
C ALA A 321 -10.86 -12.27 20.31
N VAL A 322 -11.66 -12.74 19.33
CA VAL A 322 -11.18 -13.41 18.11
C VAL A 322 -10.30 -12.44 17.30
N THR A 323 -10.79 -11.24 17.03
CA THR A 323 -10.06 -10.24 16.24
C THR A 323 -8.76 -9.82 16.94
N ARG A 324 -8.78 -9.72 18.28
CA ARG A 324 -7.60 -9.36 19.08
C ARG A 324 -6.56 -10.49 19.15
N ALA A 325 -7.01 -11.73 19.20
CA ALA A 325 -6.14 -12.89 19.15
C ALA A 325 -5.43 -12.98 17.79
N GLU A 326 -6.16 -12.72 16.71
CA GLU A 326 -5.60 -12.69 15.36
C GLU A 326 -4.63 -11.53 15.16
N GLN A 327 -4.95 -10.34 15.70
CA GLN A 327 -4.05 -9.18 15.66
C GLN A 327 -2.70 -9.46 16.34
N ARG A 328 -2.67 -10.34 17.36
CA ARG A 328 -1.42 -10.77 18.00
C ARG A 328 -0.63 -11.76 17.16
N ARG A 329 -1.31 -12.59 16.34
CA ARG A 329 -0.67 -13.58 15.47
C ARG A 329 -0.18 -12.97 14.18
N GLN A 330 -1.04 -12.18 13.54
CA GLN A 330 -0.78 -11.50 12.28
C GLN A 330 -1.26 -10.05 12.39
N PRO A 331 -0.37 -9.12 12.73
CA PRO A 331 -0.72 -7.71 12.83
C PRO A 331 -1.28 -7.18 11.51
N HIS A 332 -2.55 -6.79 11.51
CA HIS A 332 -3.22 -6.21 10.36
C HIS A 332 -4.01 -4.97 10.76
N PRO A 333 -3.91 -3.85 10.02
CA PRO A 333 -4.55 -2.59 10.39
C PRO A 333 -6.07 -2.68 10.50
N LEU A 334 -6.71 -3.51 9.66
CA LEU A 334 -8.15 -3.71 9.69
C LEU A 334 -8.62 -4.38 10.99
N ASN A 335 -7.87 -5.35 11.52
CA ASN A 335 -8.20 -6.02 12.77
C ASN A 335 -8.18 -5.04 13.96
N LEU A 336 -7.19 -4.14 13.98
CA LEU A 336 -7.11 -3.10 15.01
C LEU A 336 -8.30 -2.14 14.95
N LEU A 337 -8.68 -1.73 13.74
CA LEU A 337 -9.82 -0.86 13.51
C LEU A 337 -11.12 -1.54 13.92
N MET A 338 -11.33 -2.80 13.52
CA MET A 338 -12.50 -3.58 13.85
C MET A 338 -12.65 -3.78 15.37
N CYS A 339 -11.55 -4.08 16.07
CA CYS A 339 -11.57 -4.15 17.53
C CYS A 339 -12.05 -2.84 18.17
N ARG A 340 -11.62 -1.69 17.67
CA ARG A 340 -12.02 -0.38 18.21
C ARG A 340 -13.48 -0.08 17.95
N VAL A 341 -13.97 -0.34 16.75
CA VAL A 341 -15.37 -0.14 16.37
C VAL A 341 -16.29 -1.03 17.17
N LEU A 342 -15.96 -2.32 17.29
CA LEU A 342 -16.73 -3.26 18.09
C LEU A 342 -16.75 -2.86 19.57
N LEU A 343 -15.62 -2.39 20.11
CA LEU A 343 -15.55 -1.92 21.50
C LEU A 343 -16.46 -0.72 21.73
N ILE A 344 -16.46 0.26 20.82
CA ILE A 344 -17.37 1.40 20.87
C ILE A 344 -18.82 0.91 20.81
N GLY A 345 -19.14 -0.02 19.91
CA GLY A 345 -20.47 -0.60 19.79
C GLY A 345 -20.93 -1.27 21.09
N VAL A 346 -20.09 -2.09 21.71
CA VAL A 346 -20.42 -2.75 22.98
C VAL A 346 -20.62 -1.73 24.11
N LEU A 347 -19.78 -0.71 24.20
CA LEU A 347 -19.92 0.34 25.21
C LEU A 347 -21.20 1.14 25.00
N THR A 348 -21.53 1.51 23.77
CA THR A 348 -22.76 2.24 23.44
C THR A 348 -24.00 1.40 23.73
N TRP A 349 -23.99 0.12 23.34
CA TRP A 349 -25.07 -0.80 23.66
C TRP A 349 -25.24 -0.97 25.17
N GLY A 350 -24.14 -1.10 25.91
CA GLY A 350 -24.14 -1.19 27.36
C GLY A 350 -24.71 0.08 28.04
N LEU A 351 -24.33 1.26 27.53
CA LEU A 351 -24.89 2.53 28.02
C LEU A 351 -26.39 2.65 27.77
N LEU A 352 -26.86 2.30 26.56
CA LEU A 352 -28.29 2.28 26.24
C LEU A 352 -29.05 1.30 27.14
N THR A 353 -28.54 0.08 27.31
CA THR A 353 -29.12 -0.93 28.21
C THR A 353 -29.22 -0.42 29.66
N LEU A 354 -28.15 0.22 30.14
CA LEU A 354 -28.11 0.79 31.48
C LEU A 354 -29.11 1.95 31.62
N ALA A 355 -29.20 2.82 30.61
CA ALA A 355 -30.13 3.94 30.60
C ALA A 355 -31.58 3.47 30.68
N VAL A 356 -31.98 2.47 29.89
CA VAL A 356 -33.32 1.85 29.92
C VAL A 356 -33.59 1.24 31.28
N TRP A 357 -32.63 0.54 31.87
CA TRP A 357 -32.80 -0.08 33.18
C TRP A 357 -32.92 0.94 34.33
N LEU A 358 -32.15 2.02 34.30
CA LEU A 358 -32.18 3.08 35.31
C LEU A 358 -33.45 3.92 35.24
N THR A 359 -34.06 4.11 34.07
CA THR A 359 -35.26 4.93 33.88
C THR A 359 -36.55 4.15 33.97
N ARG A 360 -36.53 2.84 34.29
CA ARG A 360 -37.73 1.98 34.37
C ARG A 360 -38.84 2.51 35.23
N GLU A 361 -38.53 3.25 36.32
CA GLU A 361 -39.49 3.83 37.24
C GLU A 361 -40.03 5.20 36.77
N ARG A 362 -39.48 5.75 35.63
CA ARG A 362 -39.90 7.01 35.05
C ARG A 362 -40.34 6.79 33.59
N PRO A 363 -41.64 6.54 33.39
CA PRO A 363 -42.13 6.15 32.07
C PRO A 363 -41.97 7.23 31.00
N ASP A 364 -41.97 8.50 31.38
CA ASP A 364 -41.72 9.64 30.51
C ASP A 364 -40.29 9.59 29.89
N LEU A 365 -39.29 9.47 30.74
CA LEU A 365 -37.88 9.39 30.32
C LEU A 365 -37.58 8.08 29.61
N ASN A 366 -38.15 6.97 30.08
CA ASN A 366 -37.95 5.67 29.47
C ASN A 366 -38.51 5.62 28.06
N LEU A 367 -39.66 6.21 27.80
CA LEU A 367 -40.25 6.34 26.47
C LEU A 367 -39.32 7.12 25.50
N GLU A 368 -38.80 8.29 25.97
CA GLU A 368 -37.86 9.05 25.19
C GLU A 368 -36.57 8.28 24.84
N ILE A 369 -36.00 7.56 25.83
CA ILE A 369 -34.81 6.76 25.64
C ILE A 369 -35.07 5.60 24.67
N CYS A 370 -36.17 4.89 24.83
CA CYS A 370 -36.53 3.78 23.94
C CYS A 370 -36.81 4.24 22.50
N THR A 371 -37.27 5.48 22.32
CA THR A 371 -37.55 6.03 21.00
C THR A 371 -36.25 6.57 20.34
N TRP A 372 -35.63 7.59 20.96
CA TRP A 372 -34.48 8.27 20.37
C TRP A 372 -33.15 7.55 20.51
N GLY A 373 -32.94 6.87 21.67
CA GLY A 373 -31.72 6.10 21.92
C GLY A 373 -31.58 4.93 20.97
N VAL A 374 -32.70 4.23 20.72
CA VAL A 374 -32.75 3.12 19.76
C VAL A 374 -32.55 3.62 18.32
N ALA A 375 -33.17 4.74 17.96
CA ALA A 375 -32.97 5.37 16.66
C ALA A 375 -31.50 5.72 16.43
N GLY A 376 -30.84 6.31 17.42
CA GLY A 376 -29.40 6.60 17.39
C GLY A 376 -28.52 5.36 17.26
N TRP A 377 -28.86 4.29 18.00
CA TRP A 377 -28.19 2.99 17.89
C TRP A 377 -28.31 2.40 16.48
N GLN A 378 -29.51 2.36 15.92
CA GLN A 378 -29.77 1.84 14.59
C GLN A 378 -29.04 2.66 13.50
N ALA A 379 -29.01 3.99 13.65
CA ALA A 379 -28.23 4.85 12.76
C ALA A 379 -26.73 4.56 12.83
N PHE A 380 -26.20 4.32 14.03
CA PHE A 380 -24.80 3.95 14.23
C PHE A 380 -24.47 2.62 13.54
N VAL A 381 -25.23 1.56 13.81
CA VAL A 381 -24.99 0.23 13.22
C VAL A 381 -25.12 0.29 11.70
N THR A 382 -26.14 1.00 11.20
CA THR A 382 -26.36 1.21 9.75
C THR A 382 -25.15 1.89 9.10
N SER A 383 -24.66 2.97 9.71
CA SER A 383 -23.47 3.67 9.21
C SER A 383 -22.24 2.77 9.17
N MET A 384 -22.05 1.91 10.19
CA MET A 384 -20.95 0.95 10.24
C MET A 384 -21.05 -0.10 9.14
N VAL A 385 -22.24 -0.64 8.89
CA VAL A 385 -22.47 -1.63 7.83
C VAL A 385 -22.23 -1.02 6.44
N LEU A 386 -22.70 0.20 6.19
CA LEU A 386 -22.53 0.90 4.91
C LEU A 386 -21.07 1.23 4.62
N ILE A 387 -20.29 1.53 5.63
CA ILE A 387 -18.88 1.93 5.48
C ILE A 387 -17.95 0.71 5.38
N ALA A 388 -18.31 -0.43 5.97
CA ALA A 388 -17.47 -1.62 6.05
C ALA A 388 -16.82 -2.05 4.71
N PRO A 389 -17.52 -2.10 3.56
CA PRO A 389 -16.92 -2.49 2.28
C PRO A 389 -15.93 -1.48 1.71
N SER A 390 -16.04 -0.22 2.13
CA SER A 390 -15.21 0.89 1.61
C SER A 390 -13.93 1.09 2.39
N PHE A 391 -13.66 0.32 3.45
CA PHE A 391 -12.47 0.45 4.30
C PHE A 391 -11.14 0.38 3.53
N SER A 392 -11.15 -0.16 2.32
CA SER A 392 -9.97 -0.35 1.50
C SER A 392 -9.59 0.86 0.64
N ARG A 393 -10.49 1.77 0.32
CA ARG A 393 -10.27 2.77 -0.75
C ARG A 393 -9.95 4.20 -0.33
N THR A 394 -10.47 4.69 0.80
CA THR A 394 -10.32 6.10 1.20
C THR A 394 -10.21 6.26 2.72
N ARG A 395 -9.01 6.18 3.24
CA ARG A 395 -8.72 5.95 4.67
C ARG A 395 -8.87 7.16 5.58
N GLN A 396 -8.54 8.34 5.09
CA GLN A 396 -8.55 9.52 5.94
C GLN A 396 -9.98 9.96 6.22
N VAL A 397 -10.80 10.04 5.17
CA VAL A 397 -12.21 10.41 5.26
C VAL A 397 -13.00 9.39 6.08
N GLN A 398 -12.75 8.10 5.91
CA GLN A 398 -13.43 7.04 6.66
C GLN A 398 -13.06 7.03 8.13
N ARG A 399 -11.79 7.23 8.45
CA ARG A 399 -11.34 7.32 9.84
C ARG A 399 -11.95 8.52 10.55
N GLU A 400 -11.96 9.68 9.90
CA GLU A 400 -12.59 10.89 10.44
C GLU A 400 -14.11 10.69 10.59
N PHE A 401 -14.77 10.11 9.59
CA PHE A 401 -16.20 9.83 9.66
C PHE A 401 -16.56 8.83 10.77
N MET A 402 -15.80 7.74 10.92
CA MET A 402 -16.04 6.79 12.01
C MET A 402 -15.81 7.37 13.39
N LEU A 403 -14.77 8.19 13.55
CA LEU A 403 -14.54 8.90 14.79
C LEU A 403 -15.69 9.88 15.08
N LEU A 404 -16.22 10.53 14.05
CA LEU A 404 -17.34 11.46 14.17
C LEU A 404 -18.65 10.73 14.49
N ALA A 405 -18.93 9.61 13.82
CA ALA A 405 -20.09 8.77 14.10
C ALA A 405 -20.03 8.18 15.51
N ALA A 406 -18.84 7.67 15.92
CA ALA A 406 -18.64 7.18 17.27
C ALA A 406 -18.82 8.28 18.33
N SER A 407 -18.29 9.49 18.09
CA SER A 407 -18.46 10.61 19.02
C SER A 407 -19.92 11.07 19.10
N GLY A 408 -20.64 11.10 17.98
CA GLY A 408 -22.07 11.40 17.94
C GLY A 408 -22.90 10.39 18.75
N THR A 409 -22.59 9.10 18.62
CA THR A 409 -23.27 8.05 19.36
C THR A 409 -22.98 8.13 20.85
N VAL A 410 -21.72 8.40 21.23
CA VAL A 410 -21.35 8.64 22.63
C VAL A 410 -22.05 9.87 23.17
N ALA A 411 -22.17 10.96 22.41
CA ALA A 411 -22.88 12.16 22.81
C ALA A 411 -24.37 11.86 23.09
N ALA A 412 -25.04 11.16 22.16
CA ALA A 412 -26.43 10.78 22.34
C ALA A 412 -26.65 9.87 23.56
N SER A 413 -25.75 8.89 23.77
CA SER A 413 -25.83 7.99 24.93
C SER A 413 -25.58 8.73 26.25
N LEU A 414 -24.65 9.69 26.25
CA LEU A 414 -24.40 10.54 27.44
C LEU A 414 -25.55 11.49 27.71
N ASP A 415 -26.17 12.07 26.68
CA ASP A 415 -27.34 12.91 26.79
C ASP A 415 -28.48 12.17 27.50
N LEU A 416 -28.82 10.98 26.98
CA LEU A 416 -29.82 10.11 27.58
C LEU A 416 -29.45 9.71 29.01
N LEU A 417 -28.21 9.43 29.31
CA LEU A 417 -27.75 9.09 30.66
C LEU A 417 -27.89 10.29 31.61
N PHE A 418 -27.55 11.51 31.16
CA PHE A 418 -27.67 12.71 31.99
C PHE A 418 -29.12 13.08 32.28
N ILE A 419 -30.01 12.91 31.31
CA ILE A 419 -31.44 13.04 31.53
C ILE A 419 -31.92 11.99 32.54
N ALA A 420 -31.53 10.71 32.33
CA ALA A 420 -31.97 9.59 33.15
C ALA A 420 -31.47 9.65 34.60
N VAL A 421 -30.19 9.99 34.81
CA VAL A 421 -29.57 9.94 36.16
C VAL A 421 -29.69 11.25 36.90
N PHE A 422 -29.49 12.38 36.20
CA PHE A 422 -29.42 13.70 36.84
C PHE A 422 -30.69 14.51 36.68
N SER A 423 -31.69 13.98 35.94
CA SER A 423 -32.96 14.68 35.68
C SER A 423 -32.76 16.10 35.14
N MET A 424 -31.72 16.27 34.31
CA MET A 424 -31.35 17.58 33.77
C MET A 424 -32.32 17.98 32.66
N GLY A 425 -32.56 19.27 32.52
CA GLY A 425 -33.33 19.78 31.38
C GLY A 425 -32.64 19.43 30.03
N GLN A 426 -33.44 19.11 29.03
CA GLN A 426 -33.00 18.59 27.73
C GLN A 426 -31.91 19.45 27.08
N LEU A 427 -32.01 20.77 27.10
CA LEU A 427 -31.01 21.67 26.54
C LEU A 427 -29.66 21.62 27.27
N ALA A 428 -29.70 21.55 28.62
CA ALA A 428 -28.51 21.47 29.44
C ALA A 428 -27.79 20.13 29.27
N SER A 429 -28.56 19.03 29.27
CA SER A 429 -28.04 17.68 29.02
C SER A 429 -27.37 17.59 27.65
N MET A 430 -28.06 18.00 26.61
CA MET A 430 -27.53 18.00 25.25
C MET A 430 -26.23 18.84 25.09
N ALA A 431 -26.18 20.03 25.70
CA ALA A 431 -25.00 20.88 25.67
C ALA A 431 -23.81 20.23 26.37
N ILE A 432 -24.01 19.65 27.58
CA ILE A 432 -22.96 19.00 28.36
C ILE A 432 -22.48 17.72 27.64
N SER A 433 -23.41 16.92 27.12
CA SER A 433 -23.09 15.67 26.39
C SER A 433 -22.30 15.97 25.12
N LEU A 434 -22.67 17.01 24.39
CA LEU A 434 -21.94 17.45 23.19
C LEU A 434 -20.54 17.95 23.55
N MET A 435 -20.40 18.79 24.59
CA MET A 435 -19.10 19.28 25.06
C MET A 435 -18.20 18.14 25.55
N LEU A 436 -18.76 17.20 26.33
CA LEU A 436 -17.98 16.08 26.83
C LEU A 436 -17.55 15.13 25.72
N SER A 437 -18.47 14.81 24.79
CA SER A 437 -18.16 13.97 23.65
C SER A 437 -17.13 14.62 22.71
N MET A 438 -17.21 15.93 22.49
CA MET A 438 -16.24 16.69 21.72
C MET A 438 -14.89 16.76 22.42
N GLY A 439 -14.87 16.94 23.75
CA GLY A 439 -13.66 16.86 24.57
C GLY A 439 -13.00 15.49 24.52
N LEU A 440 -13.79 14.42 24.64
CA LEU A 440 -13.33 13.04 24.47
C LEU A 440 -12.79 12.80 23.06
N TYR A 441 -13.49 13.26 22.04
CA TYR A 441 -13.03 13.16 20.64
C TYR A 441 -11.69 13.86 20.43
N LEU A 442 -11.57 15.12 20.88
CA LEU A 442 -10.33 15.89 20.73
C LEU A 442 -9.17 15.28 21.54
N SER A 443 -9.44 14.83 22.76
CA SER A 443 -8.46 14.18 23.62
C SER A 443 -8.00 12.85 23.06
N PHE A 444 -8.94 12.03 22.59
CA PHE A 444 -8.64 10.75 21.95
C PHE A 444 -7.90 10.94 20.63
N ARG A 445 -8.31 11.93 19.84
CA ARG A 445 -7.63 12.30 18.60
C ARG A 445 -6.20 12.77 18.87
N ARG A 446 -5.99 13.65 19.85
CA ARG A 446 -4.66 14.11 20.27
C ARG A 446 -3.82 12.98 20.83
N TRP A 447 -4.37 12.16 21.72
CA TRP A 447 -3.71 10.99 22.28
C TRP A 447 -3.33 9.98 21.19
N LEU A 448 -4.22 9.73 20.22
CA LEU A 448 -3.95 8.87 19.09
C LEU A 448 -2.85 9.44 18.18
N LEU A 449 -2.86 10.75 17.92
CA LEU A 449 -1.83 11.43 17.13
C LEU A 449 -0.48 11.52 17.90
N ALA A 450 -0.51 11.61 19.22
CA ALA A 450 0.70 11.63 20.04
C ALA A 450 1.32 10.24 20.24
N ARG A 451 0.49 9.19 20.25
CA ARG A 451 0.96 7.79 20.33
C ARG A 451 1.24 7.13 18.99
N LEU A 452 0.81 7.74 17.91
CA LEU A 452 1.42 7.46 16.62
C LEU A 452 2.86 7.98 16.77
N PRO A 453 3.90 7.11 16.87
CA PRO A 453 5.24 7.61 16.77
C PRO A 453 5.21 8.48 15.51
N ARG A 454 5.50 9.78 15.68
CA ARG A 454 6.04 10.49 14.54
C ARG A 454 7.12 9.55 14.07
N PRO A 455 7.16 9.11 12.82
CA PRO A 455 8.38 8.56 12.34
C PRO A 455 9.40 9.59 12.82
N ASP A 456 10.42 9.16 13.57
CA ASP A 456 11.66 9.90 13.58
C ASP A 456 11.91 10.06 12.09
N SER A 457 11.35 11.12 11.56
CA SER A 457 11.43 11.40 10.15
C SER A 457 12.89 11.66 9.99
N LEU A 458 13.60 10.65 9.48
CA LEU A 458 14.92 10.86 8.94
C LEU A 458 14.82 12.23 8.30
N SER A 459 15.58 13.20 8.84
CA SER A 459 15.51 14.56 8.30
C SER A 459 15.72 14.40 6.81
N MET A 460 15.05 15.19 5.99
CA MET A 460 15.18 15.06 4.53
C MET A 460 16.66 15.00 4.14
N GLU A 461 17.50 15.65 4.89
CA GLU A 461 18.97 15.62 4.79
C GLU A 461 19.56 14.22 5.06
N GLN A 462 19.11 13.52 6.08
CA GLN A 462 19.53 12.15 6.36
C GLN A 462 19.09 11.17 5.28
N VAL A 463 17.88 11.35 4.74
CA VAL A 463 17.39 10.57 3.60
C VAL A 463 18.26 10.81 2.37
N PHE A 464 18.62 12.07 2.07
CA PHE A 464 19.53 12.39 0.97
C PHE A 464 20.92 11.78 1.16
N GLN A 465 21.48 11.87 2.36
CA GLN A 465 22.78 11.25 2.66
C GLN A 465 22.73 9.72 2.50
N GLN A 466 21.65 9.09 2.92
CA GLN A 466 21.46 7.65 2.75
C GLN A 466 21.31 7.28 1.27
N ILE A 467 20.53 8.02 0.49
CA ILE A 467 20.36 7.80 -0.96
C ILE A 467 21.72 7.87 -1.67
N TYR A 468 22.52 8.90 -1.38
CA TYR A 468 23.85 9.06 -1.98
C TYR A 468 24.81 7.94 -1.59
N ARG A 469 24.79 7.51 -0.32
CA ARG A 469 25.59 6.37 0.15
C ARG A 469 25.19 5.07 -0.54
N ILE A 470 23.89 4.86 -0.72
CA ILE A 470 23.35 3.68 -1.41
C ILE A 470 23.74 3.72 -2.89
N ALA A 471 23.63 4.87 -3.57
CA ALA A 471 24.04 5.01 -4.97
C ALA A 471 25.52 4.62 -5.15
N ARG A 472 26.39 5.13 -4.28
CA ARG A 472 27.83 4.80 -4.33
C ARG A 472 28.13 3.33 -4.02
N GLN A 473 27.36 2.74 -3.10
CA GLN A 473 27.50 1.31 -2.79
C GLN A 473 27.04 0.45 -3.95
N MET A 474 25.99 0.85 -4.68
CA MET A 474 25.49 0.15 -5.86
C MET A 474 26.45 0.20 -7.03
N GLU A 475 27.24 1.26 -7.18
CA GLU A 475 28.30 1.36 -8.18
C GLU A 475 29.45 0.38 -7.91
N LEU A 476 29.86 0.27 -6.64
CA LEU A 476 30.98 -0.59 -6.25
C LEU A 476 30.57 -2.07 -6.20
N GLN A 477 29.33 -2.35 -5.83
CA GLN A 477 28.79 -3.71 -5.64
C GLN A 477 27.34 -3.76 -6.11
N PRO A 478 27.03 -4.01 -7.39
CA PRO A 478 25.67 -4.04 -7.93
C PRO A 478 24.75 -5.04 -7.21
N GLU A 479 25.27 -6.16 -6.71
CA GLU A 479 24.52 -7.16 -5.97
C GLU A 479 24.00 -6.66 -4.61
N SER A 480 24.61 -5.63 -4.05
CA SER A 480 24.19 -5.01 -2.77
C SER A 480 23.00 -4.08 -2.91
N ALA A 481 22.53 -3.80 -4.13
CA ALA A 481 21.44 -2.87 -4.42
C ALA A 481 20.13 -3.21 -3.70
N SER A 482 19.68 -4.47 -3.83
CA SER A 482 18.43 -4.93 -3.24
C SER A 482 18.45 -4.91 -1.69
N PRO A 483 19.49 -5.42 -0.99
CA PRO A 483 19.55 -5.34 0.45
C PRO A 483 19.73 -3.91 0.99
N ALA A 484 20.44 -3.03 0.27
CA ALA A 484 20.60 -1.63 0.66
C ALA A 484 19.28 -0.85 0.56
N MET A 485 18.56 -1.02 -0.55
CA MET A 485 17.24 -0.43 -0.75
C MET A 485 16.21 -0.99 0.24
N ALA A 486 16.27 -2.29 0.55
CA ALA A 486 15.40 -2.91 1.55
C ALA A 486 15.62 -2.32 2.95
N ARG A 487 16.86 -2.02 3.31
CA ARG A 487 17.19 -1.33 4.59
C ARG A 487 16.58 0.07 4.62
N LEU A 488 16.79 0.86 3.58
CA LEU A 488 16.21 2.21 3.48
C LEU A 488 14.68 2.18 3.60
N MET A 489 14.02 1.23 2.95
CA MET A 489 12.56 1.08 3.04
C MET A 489 12.11 0.62 4.44
N ARG A 490 12.91 -0.18 5.15
CA ARG A 490 12.64 -0.54 6.55
C ARG A 490 12.75 0.67 7.47
N ASP A 491 13.78 1.49 7.30
CA ASP A 491 14.01 2.69 8.13
C ASP A 491 12.91 3.75 7.93
N LEU A 492 12.38 3.87 6.70
CA LEU A 492 11.37 4.87 6.36
C LEU A 492 9.95 4.46 6.75
N PHE A 493 9.59 3.21 6.51
CA PHE A 493 8.19 2.75 6.64
C PHE A 493 7.96 1.81 7.81
N ASP A 494 9.01 1.34 8.50
CA ASP A 494 8.96 0.31 9.56
C ASP A 494 7.98 -0.82 9.19
N PRO A 495 8.16 -1.48 8.02
CA PRO A 495 7.20 -2.44 7.53
C PRO A 495 7.21 -3.73 8.35
N LEU A 496 6.12 -4.49 8.25
CA LEU A 496 6.03 -5.81 8.87
C LEU A 496 7.03 -6.79 8.25
N ASP A 497 7.21 -6.75 6.94
CA ASP A 497 8.11 -7.62 6.19
C ASP A 497 8.54 -6.97 4.86
N VAL A 498 9.77 -7.26 4.42
CA VAL A 498 10.31 -6.82 3.13
C VAL A 498 10.91 -8.03 2.42
N MET A 499 10.37 -8.38 1.28
CA MET A 499 10.82 -9.46 0.43
C MET A 499 11.33 -8.92 -0.91
N VAL A 500 12.28 -9.63 -1.51
CA VAL A 500 12.75 -9.36 -2.87
C VAL A 500 12.06 -10.35 -3.81
N ALA A 501 11.54 -9.87 -4.92
CA ALA A 501 10.93 -10.67 -5.98
C ALA A 501 11.43 -10.20 -7.34
N GLU A 502 11.31 -11.05 -8.36
CA GLU A 502 11.62 -10.71 -9.75
C GLU A 502 10.35 -10.39 -10.53
N GLY A 503 10.36 -9.28 -11.26
CA GLY A 503 9.21 -8.93 -12.10
C GLY A 503 9.36 -7.60 -12.83
N PRO A 504 8.57 -7.38 -13.88
CA PRO A 504 8.56 -6.13 -14.63
C PRO A 504 7.79 -5.07 -13.85
N LEU A 505 8.49 -4.14 -13.23
CA LEU A 505 7.90 -2.99 -12.56
C LEU A 505 8.71 -1.74 -12.86
N ASN A 506 8.07 -0.69 -13.38
CA ASN A 506 8.72 0.57 -13.70
C ASN A 506 8.45 1.69 -12.67
N HIS A 507 7.33 1.60 -11.97
CA HIS A 507 6.89 2.60 -11.00
C HIS A 507 6.46 1.92 -9.70
N VAL A 508 6.55 2.65 -8.60
CA VAL A 508 6.02 2.17 -7.31
C VAL A 508 4.52 1.95 -7.42
N ALA A 509 4.04 0.80 -6.99
CA ALA A 509 2.63 0.42 -7.07
C ALA A 509 2.10 -0.11 -5.74
N LEU A 510 0.85 0.23 -5.44
CA LEU A 510 0.12 -0.33 -4.30
C LEU A 510 -0.73 -1.50 -4.78
N LYS A 511 -0.69 -2.60 -4.04
CA LYS A 511 -1.52 -3.79 -4.25
C LYS A 511 -2.25 -4.17 -2.95
N GLN A 512 -3.25 -5.04 -3.07
CA GLN A 512 -4.06 -5.49 -1.93
C GLN A 512 -4.59 -4.31 -1.10
N ASP A 513 -5.18 -3.34 -1.79
CA ASP A 513 -5.75 -2.13 -1.17
C ASP A 513 -4.79 -1.38 -0.23
N GLY A 514 -3.49 -1.38 -0.59
CA GLY A 514 -2.40 -0.76 0.17
C GLY A 514 -1.84 -1.65 1.28
N GLY A 515 -2.16 -2.93 1.32
CA GLY A 515 -1.48 -3.93 2.17
C GLY A 515 -0.06 -4.19 1.69
N LEU A 516 0.18 -4.10 0.39
CA LEU A 516 1.48 -4.29 -0.24
C LEU A 516 1.90 -3.03 -1.02
N MET A 517 3.15 -2.64 -0.87
CA MET A 517 3.80 -1.65 -1.72
C MET A 517 4.93 -2.33 -2.49
N LEU A 518 4.90 -2.21 -3.81
CA LEU A 518 5.90 -2.74 -4.73
C LEU A 518 6.83 -1.60 -5.12
N VAL A 519 8.13 -1.77 -4.90
CA VAL A 519 9.14 -0.75 -5.19
C VAL A 519 10.18 -1.33 -6.14
N PRO A 520 10.35 -0.77 -7.35
CA PRO A 520 11.39 -1.22 -8.27
C PRO A 520 12.77 -0.85 -7.75
N VAL A 521 13.72 -1.78 -7.86
CA VAL A 521 15.13 -1.51 -7.54
C VAL A 521 15.81 -1.00 -8.83
N PRO A 522 16.43 0.19 -8.82
CA PRO A 522 17.17 0.68 -9.96
C PRO A 522 18.34 -0.26 -10.30
N SER A 523 18.51 -0.60 -11.55
CA SER A 523 19.66 -1.39 -12.04
C SER A 523 20.55 -0.55 -12.94
N LEU A 524 21.85 -0.70 -12.78
CA LEU A 524 22.82 -0.17 -13.72
C LEU A 524 22.69 -0.92 -15.06
N LYS A 525 22.53 -0.21 -16.17
CA LYS A 525 22.26 -0.77 -17.53
C LYS A 525 23.38 -1.64 -18.11
N THR A 526 24.41 -1.96 -17.34
CA THR A 526 25.66 -2.56 -17.83
C THR A 526 25.64 -4.07 -18.00
N SER A 527 24.64 -4.79 -17.49
CA SER A 527 24.57 -6.25 -17.67
C SER A 527 23.33 -6.63 -18.49
N GLY A 528 23.55 -7.22 -19.64
CA GLY A 528 22.55 -7.61 -20.65
C GLY A 528 21.53 -8.68 -20.20
N LEU A 529 21.51 -9.09 -18.94
CA LEU A 529 20.55 -9.99 -18.31
C LEU A 529 20.06 -9.37 -17.00
N SER A 530 19.48 -8.18 -17.08
CA SER A 530 18.95 -7.46 -15.93
C SER A 530 17.65 -8.10 -15.45
N ARG A 531 17.74 -9.05 -14.53
CA ARG A 531 16.61 -9.48 -13.71
C ARG A 531 16.15 -8.28 -12.91
N ARG A 532 14.98 -7.73 -13.23
CA ARG A 532 14.44 -6.55 -12.53
C ARG A 532 13.97 -6.96 -11.14
N ALA A 533 14.78 -6.63 -10.14
CA ALA A 533 14.41 -6.85 -8.75
C ALA A 533 13.31 -5.86 -8.32
N VAL A 534 12.33 -6.36 -7.61
CA VAL A 534 11.23 -5.59 -7.02
C VAL A 534 11.17 -5.89 -5.53
N LEU A 535 11.17 -4.87 -4.70
CA LEU A 535 10.90 -5.02 -3.28
C LEU A 535 9.40 -5.08 -3.05
N VAL A 536 8.96 -6.14 -2.40
CA VAL A 536 7.58 -6.31 -1.93
C VAL A 536 7.56 -5.99 -0.44
N ILE A 537 6.95 -4.88 -0.09
CA ILE A 537 6.90 -4.33 1.26
C ILE A 537 5.51 -4.57 1.82
N LYS A 538 5.39 -5.29 2.94
CA LYS A 538 4.12 -5.65 3.57
C LYS A 538 3.83 -4.72 4.74
N HIS A 539 2.65 -4.15 4.75
CA HIS A 539 2.06 -3.34 5.82
C HIS A 539 3.03 -2.37 6.53
N ALA A 540 2.75 -1.07 6.49
CA ALA A 540 3.54 -0.07 7.18
C ALA A 540 3.42 -0.17 8.71
N ARG A 541 4.43 0.34 9.44
CA ARG A 541 4.47 0.44 10.90
C ARG A 541 4.14 -0.87 11.60
N ARG A 542 4.92 -1.91 11.30
CA ARG A 542 4.78 -3.26 11.86
C ARG A 542 3.37 -3.82 11.76
N GLY A 543 2.69 -3.62 10.64
CA GLY A 543 1.34 -4.10 10.42
C GLY A 543 0.22 -3.27 11.05
N GLN A 544 0.50 -2.07 11.56
CA GLN A 544 -0.53 -1.19 12.12
C GLN A 544 -1.17 -0.25 11.10
N HIS A 545 -0.49 -0.02 9.97
CA HIS A 545 -0.97 0.85 8.91
C HIS A 545 -0.85 0.15 7.55
N LEU A 546 -1.75 0.52 6.68
CA LEU A 546 -1.64 0.19 5.27
C LEU A 546 -0.89 1.34 4.58
N PHE A 547 -0.26 1.12 3.44
CA PHE A 547 0.38 2.16 2.66
C PHE A 547 -0.63 3.12 2.02
N THR A 548 -0.33 4.40 2.06
CA THR A 548 -1.15 5.46 1.47
C THR A 548 -0.60 5.85 0.09
N ARG A 549 -1.35 6.69 -0.65
CA ARG A 549 -0.85 7.30 -1.88
C ARG A 549 0.36 8.20 -1.63
N ASP A 550 0.39 8.86 -0.47
CA ASP A 550 1.51 9.72 -0.07
C ASP A 550 2.77 8.89 0.19
N ASP A 551 2.65 7.72 0.83
CA ASP A 551 3.76 6.79 1.02
C ASP A 551 4.29 6.27 -0.33
N CYS A 552 3.38 5.98 -1.26
CA CYS A 552 3.74 5.58 -2.62
C CYS A 552 4.47 6.71 -3.37
N ALA A 553 3.99 7.95 -3.26
CA ALA A 553 4.63 9.11 -3.86
C ALA A 553 6.00 9.39 -3.25
N LEU A 554 6.17 9.20 -1.93
CA LEU A 554 7.46 9.32 -1.26
C LEU A 554 8.44 8.26 -1.75
N ALA A 555 8.03 6.98 -1.79
CA ALA A 555 8.85 5.89 -2.30
C ALA A 555 9.24 6.10 -3.76
N GLN A 556 8.32 6.59 -4.60
CA GLN A 556 8.57 6.91 -5.99
C GLN A 556 9.63 8.01 -6.14
N ARG A 557 9.54 9.08 -5.35
CA ARG A 557 10.55 10.16 -5.35
C ARG A 557 11.95 9.64 -4.95
N ILE A 558 12.01 8.72 -3.99
CA ILE A 558 13.27 8.12 -3.56
C ILE A 558 13.88 7.28 -4.69
N VAL A 559 13.08 6.46 -5.38
CA VAL A 559 13.54 5.69 -6.54
C VAL A 559 14.05 6.63 -7.63
N GLU A 560 13.35 7.70 -7.95
CA GLU A 560 13.75 8.69 -8.96
C GLU A 560 15.02 9.41 -8.57
N GLN A 561 15.18 9.81 -7.31
CA GLN A 561 16.40 10.45 -6.83
C GLN A 561 17.61 9.50 -6.89
N LEU A 562 17.40 8.24 -6.52
CA LEU A 562 18.44 7.22 -6.62
C LEU A 562 18.84 6.98 -8.09
N GLN A 563 17.86 6.91 -9.00
CA GLN A 563 18.14 6.80 -10.44
C GLN A 563 18.91 8.01 -10.96
N ARG A 564 18.55 9.22 -10.55
CA ARG A 564 19.28 10.44 -10.93
C ARG A 564 20.71 10.45 -10.40
N ALA A 565 20.91 10.04 -9.13
CA ALA A 565 22.24 9.94 -8.55
C ALA A 565 23.13 8.98 -9.36
N LEU A 566 22.64 7.79 -9.67
CA LEU A 566 23.35 6.80 -10.48
C LEU A 566 23.64 7.31 -11.90
N SER A 567 22.69 7.98 -12.55
CA SER A 567 22.88 8.53 -13.89
C SER A 567 23.86 9.71 -13.92
N PHE A 568 23.89 10.50 -12.84
CA PHE A 568 24.81 11.62 -12.73
C PHE A 568 26.26 11.16 -12.63
N ASP A 569 26.54 10.17 -11.77
CA ASP A 569 27.89 9.62 -11.61
C ASP A 569 28.38 8.97 -12.92
N GLN A 570 27.53 8.27 -13.65
CA GLN A 570 27.84 7.76 -14.98
C GLN A 570 28.15 8.88 -16.01
N ALA A 571 27.35 9.94 -16.00
CA ALA A 571 27.59 11.08 -16.91
C ALA A 571 28.89 11.81 -16.59
N VAL A 572 29.26 11.94 -15.33
CA VAL A 572 30.52 12.53 -14.89
C VAL A 572 31.71 11.68 -15.34
N GLU A 573 31.64 10.36 -15.16
CA GLU A 573 32.74 9.48 -15.59
C GLU A 573 32.87 9.41 -17.12
N GLN A 574 31.75 9.39 -17.82
CA GLN A 574 31.74 9.49 -19.28
C GLN A 574 32.34 10.82 -19.75
N GLY A 575 31.94 11.93 -19.14
CA GLY A 575 32.49 13.24 -19.45
C GLY A 575 34.01 13.34 -19.20
N ARG A 576 34.49 12.72 -18.11
CA ARG A 576 35.94 12.60 -17.83
C ARG A 576 36.66 11.77 -18.89
N SER A 577 36.05 10.71 -19.34
CA SER A 577 36.61 9.84 -20.38
C SER A 577 36.70 10.55 -21.72
N GLU A 578 35.62 11.24 -22.10
CA GLU A 578 35.54 12.04 -23.32
C GLU A 578 36.59 13.18 -23.32
N GLU A 579 36.75 13.87 -22.20
CA GLU A 579 37.73 14.94 -22.02
C GLU A 579 39.16 14.42 -22.09
N ARG A 580 39.47 13.25 -21.49
CA ARG A 580 40.80 12.62 -21.67
C ARG A 580 41.11 12.27 -23.10
N LEU A 581 40.13 11.75 -23.84
CA LEU A 581 40.26 11.43 -25.26
C LEU A 581 40.52 12.70 -26.10
N ARG A 582 39.78 13.78 -25.82
CA ARG A 582 39.93 15.07 -26.46
C ARG A 582 41.33 15.66 -26.23
N ILE A 583 41.79 15.67 -24.97
CA ILE A 583 43.15 16.14 -24.63
C ILE A 583 44.22 15.32 -25.37
N ALA A 584 44.04 14.00 -25.45
CA ALA A 584 44.97 13.14 -26.18
C ALA A 584 45.03 13.47 -27.68
N GLN A 585 43.88 13.77 -28.30
CA GLN A 585 43.80 14.19 -29.71
C GLN A 585 44.44 15.55 -29.92
N ASP A 586 44.09 16.56 -29.11
CA ASP A 586 44.63 17.92 -29.16
C ASP A 586 46.19 17.92 -29.04
N LEU A 587 46.71 17.13 -28.07
CA LEU A 587 48.16 16.96 -27.91
C LEU A 587 48.83 16.28 -29.13
N HIS A 588 48.18 15.30 -29.72
CA HIS A 588 48.69 14.60 -30.90
C HIS A 588 48.72 15.53 -32.09
N ASP A 589 47.66 16.31 -32.33
CA ASP A 589 47.49 17.08 -33.56
C ASP A 589 48.29 18.39 -33.52
N ASP A 590 48.24 19.15 -32.40
CA ASP A 590 48.94 20.43 -32.30
C ASP A 590 50.44 20.28 -31.98
N ILE A 591 50.77 19.56 -30.91
CA ILE A 591 52.18 19.40 -30.50
C ILE A 591 52.90 18.43 -31.42
N GLY A 592 52.22 17.32 -31.85
CA GLY A 592 52.82 16.37 -32.79
C GLY A 592 53.18 16.98 -34.11
N ALA A 593 52.31 17.82 -34.68
CA ALA A 593 52.56 18.54 -35.93
C ALA A 593 53.71 19.56 -35.82
N ARG A 594 53.76 20.31 -34.70
CA ARG A 594 54.87 21.28 -34.46
C ARG A 594 56.21 20.59 -34.26
N LEU A 595 56.26 19.48 -33.55
CA LEU A 595 57.49 18.70 -33.38
C LEU A 595 57.96 18.05 -34.70
N LEU A 596 57.08 17.60 -35.58
CA LEU A 596 57.36 17.11 -36.88
C LEU A 596 57.98 18.24 -37.76
N THR A 597 57.42 19.44 -37.74
CA THR A 597 57.97 20.61 -38.43
C THR A 597 59.38 20.96 -37.94
N LEU A 598 59.60 20.98 -36.63
CA LEU A 598 60.90 21.20 -36.00
C LEU A 598 61.91 20.10 -36.37
N MET A 599 61.48 18.85 -36.49
CA MET A 599 62.33 17.72 -36.92
C MET A 599 62.85 17.93 -38.34
N TYR A 600 62.02 18.39 -39.29
CA TYR A 600 62.42 18.68 -40.63
C TYR A 600 63.30 19.94 -40.80
N GLN A 601 63.28 20.82 -39.80
CA GLN A 601 64.10 22.05 -39.76
C GLN A 601 65.33 21.89 -38.86
N ALA A 602 65.62 20.69 -38.36
CA ALA A 602 66.70 20.46 -37.42
C ALA A 602 68.05 20.72 -38.07
N PRO A 603 68.93 21.61 -37.53
CA PRO A 603 70.19 22.00 -38.16
C PRO A 603 71.27 20.94 -37.99
N THR A 604 71.18 20.02 -37.11
CA THR A 604 72.13 18.92 -36.89
C THR A 604 71.42 17.57 -36.67
N PRO A 605 72.06 16.45 -37.04
CA PRO A 605 71.46 15.12 -36.82
C PRO A 605 71.17 14.80 -35.39
N GLU A 606 71.90 15.33 -34.46
CA GLU A 606 71.65 15.12 -32.99
C GLU A 606 70.38 15.77 -32.56
N ILE A 607 70.06 16.97 -33.08
CA ILE A 607 68.79 17.67 -32.73
C ILE A 607 67.60 16.95 -33.39
N GLU A 608 67.73 16.45 -34.58
CA GLU A 608 66.73 15.64 -35.29
C GLU A 608 66.42 14.41 -34.48
N GLU A 609 67.37 13.70 -33.95
CA GLU A 609 67.24 12.51 -33.16
C GLU A 609 66.56 12.82 -31.80
N TYR A 610 66.93 13.92 -31.18
CA TYR A 610 66.26 14.38 -29.97
C TYR A 610 64.77 14.69 -30.17
N ILE A 611 64.43 15.37 -31.26
CA ILE A 611 63.02 15.68 -31.57
C ILE A 611 62.29 14.40 -31.95
N ARG A 612 62.89 13.44 -32.64
CA ARG A 612 62.32 12.12 -32.96
C ARG A 612 61.97 11.35 -31.64
N HIS A 613 62.84 11.37 -30.68
CA HIS A 613 62.57 10.81 -29.35
C HIS A 613 61.43 11.53 -28.64
N THR A 614 61.36 12.86 -28.72
CA THR A 614 60.28 13.65 -28.11
C THR A 614 58.93 13.34 -28.76
N ILE A 615 58.83 13.19 -30.07
CA ILE A 615 57.61 12.74 -30.78
C ILE A 615 57.20 11.35 -30.32
N GLN A 616 58.14 10.45 -30.13
CA GLN A 616 57.86 9.11 -29.64
C GLN A 616 57.37 9.10 -28.21
N ASP A 617 57.88 9.96 -27.38
CA ASP A 617 57.42 10.20 -26.02
C ASP A 617 55.99 10.76 -26.00
N LEU A 618 55.70 11.74 -26.83
CA LEU A 618 54.34 12.28 -26.98
C LEU A 618 53.34 11.22 -27.43
N LYS A 619 53.66 10.41 -28.45
CA LYS A 619 52.81 9.30 -28.90
C LYS A 619 52.54 8.30 -27.80
N THR A 620 53.49 8.04 -26.92
CA THR A 620 53.34 7.14 -25.78
C THR A 620 52.40 7.72 -24.73
N LEU A 621 52.51 9.03 -24.46
CA LEU A 621 51.62 9.74 -23.51
C LEU A 621 50.15 9.82 -24.01
N THR A 622 49.98 10.20 -25.29
CA THR A 622 48.65 10.33 -25.89
C THR A 622 47.89 8.98 -25.92
N ARG A 623 48.61 7.89 -26.25
CA ARG A 623 48.04 6.52 -26.17
C ARG A 623 47.69 6.14 -24.76
N GLY A 624 48.50 6.51 -23.76
CA GLY A 624 48.21 6.23 -22.36
C GLY A 624 46.99 7.01 -21.84
N LEU A 625 46.74 8.24 -22.33
CA LEU A 625 45.58 9.02 -21.95
C LEU A 625 44.26 8.45 -22.55
N ALA A 626 44.35 7.86 -23.74
CA ALA A 626 43.21 7.27 -24.44
C ALA A 626 42.80 5.88 -23.91
N ALA A 627 43.67 5.19 -23.17
CA ALA A 627 43.39 3.84 -22.64
C ALA A 627 42.91 3.90 -21.19
N HIS A 628 41.86 3.17 -20.86
CA HIS A 628 41.24 3.21 -19.52
C HIS A 628 42.10 2.51 -18.46
N THR A 629 42.73 1.38 -18.75
CA THR A 629 43.68 0.64 -17.90
C THR A 629 44.34 -0.43 -18.76
N HIS A 630 45.62 -0.64 -18.58
CA HIS A 630 46.32 -1.74 -19.25
C HIS A 630 46.52 -2.89 -18.27
N CYS A 631 45.97 -4.06 -18.52
CA CYS A 631 46.34 -5.26 -17.76
C CYS A 631 47.82 -5.59 -18.01
N LEU A 632 48.53 -6.03 -16.99
CA LEU A 632 49.96 -6.30 -17.07
C LEU A 632 50.29 -7.37 -18.13
N THR A 633 49.45 -8.41 -18.23
CA THR A 633 49.60 -9.45 -19.26
C THR A 633 49.48 -8.88 -20.68
N GLN A 634 48.51 -7.98 -20.90
CA GLN A 634 48.35 -7.33 -22.21
C GLN A 634 49.53 -6.44 -22.55
N ALA A 635 49.96 -5.60 -21.58
CA ALA A 635 51.11 -4.72 -21.73
C ALA A 635 52.41 -5.53 -22.04
N ALA A 636 52.64 -6.63 -21.34
CA ALA A 636 53.79 -7.52 -21.57
C ALA A 636 53.75 -8.16 -22.96
N GLY A 637 52.57 -8.50 -23.48
CA GLY A 637 52.40 -8.97 -24.84
C GLY A 637 52.76 -7.92 -25.92
N GLU A 638 52.42 -6.64 -25.68
CA GLU A 638 52.80 -5.50 -26.52
C GLU A 638 54.30 -5.26 -26.46
N TRP A 639 54.91 -5.26 -25.27
CA TRP A 639 56.36 -5.11 -25.10
C TRP A 639 57.16 -6.23 -25.79
N LYS A 640 56.71 -7.47 -25.64
CA LYS A 640 57.31 -8.61 -26.31
C LYS A 640 57.33 -8.43 -27.83
N ARG A 641 56.21 -8.00 -28.44
CA ARG A 641 56.13 -7.76 -29.90
C ARG A 641 57.04 -6.63 -30.34
N ASP A 642 57.06 -5.47 -29.64
CA ASP A 642 57.92 -4.32 -29.94
C ASP A 642 59.41 -4.70 -29.84
N ILE A 643 59.79 -5.38 -28.75
CA ILE A 643 61.20 -5.80 -28.51
C ILE A 643 61.64 -6.88 -29.52
N SER A 644 60.82 -7.88 -29.79
CA SER A 644 61.09 -8.91 -30.76
C SER A 644 61.36 -8.33 -32.14
N HIS A 645 60.53 -7.36 -32.57
CA HIS A 645 60.73 -6.66 -33.81
C HIS A 645 62.10 -5.90 -33.88
N ARG A 646 62.46 -5.15 -32.83
CA ARG A 646 63.72 -4.38 -32.75
C ARG A 646 64.95 -5.29 -32.74
N LEU A 647 64.90 -6.39 -31.97
CA LEU A 647 65.97 -7.35 -31.87
C LEU A 647 66.16 -8.16 -33.20
N SER A 648 65.07 -8.48 -33.90
CA SER A 648 65.13 -9.15 -35.17
C SER A 648 65.82 -8.30 -36.27
N VAL A 649 65.58 -6.97 -36.29
CA VAL A 649 66.33 -6.03 -37.17
C VAL A 649 67.77 -5.99 -36.80
N ALA A 650 68.15 -6.10 -35.51
CA ALA A 650 69.53 -6.16 -35.03
C ALA A 650 70.19 -7.56 -35.16
N ARG A 651 69.51 -8.58 -35.71
CA ARG A 651 69.88 -10.00 -35.75
C ARG A 651 70.23 -10.65 -34.42
N CYS A 652 69.52 -10.24 -33.39
CA CYS A 652 69.57 -10.79 -32.04
C CYS A 652 68.35 -11.68 -31.79
N GLU A 653 68.52 -12.81 -31.06
CA GLU A 653 67.43 -13.64 -30.62
C GLU A 653 66.82 -13.12 -29.25
N LEU A 654 65.50 -13.12 -29.13
CA LEU A 654 64.82 -12.81 -27.89
C LEU A 654 64.38 -14.07 -27.16
N ASP A 655 64.85 -14.24 -25.90
CA ASP A 655 64.22 -15.18 -24.91
C ASP A 655 63.35 -14.38 -23.93
N TRP A 656 62.05 -14.57 -24.06
CA TRP A 656 61.09 -13.84 -23.24
C TRP A 656 60.39 -14.78 -22.24
N GLN A 657 60.51 -14.49 -20.95
CA GLN A 657 59.91 -15.25 -19.88
C GLN A 657 59.01 -14.33 -19.03
N MET A 658 57.81 -14.84 -18.66
CA MET A 658 56.88 -14.10 -17.83
C MET A 658 56.29 -15.03 -16.78
N LYS A 659 56.27 -14.58 -15.50
CA LYS A 659 55.68 -15.30 -14.37
C LYS A 659 54.94 -14.33 -13.47
N LEU A 660 53.60 -14.43 -13.45
CA LEU A 660 52.75 -13.58 -12.65
C LEU A 660 51.99 -14.46 -11.65
N ASP A 661 51.91 -14.00 -10.38
CA ASP A 661 51.07 -14.62 -9.34
C ASP A 661 49.60 -14.12 -9.41
N ARG A 662 49.37 -12.94 -9.94
CA ARG A 662 48.06 -12.31 -10.12
C ARG A 662 48.07 -11.32 -11.28
N GLU A 663 46.92 -11.06 -11.87
CA GLU A 663 46.75 -10.00 -12.84
C GLU A 663 46.58 -8.64 -12.15
N ILE A 664 47.21 -7.61 -12.67
CA ILE A 664 47.09 -6.23 -12.14
C ILE A 664 46.87 -5.23 -13.28
N GLY A 665 46.09 -4.18 -13.01
CA GLY A 665 45.93 -3.05 -13.93
C GLY A 665 47.02 -2.01 -13.73
N LEU A 666 47.71 -1.66 -14.83
CA LEU A 666 48.71 -0.61 -14.84
C LEU A 666 48.04 0.74 -15.05
N ASN A 667 48.38 1.74 -14.23
CA ASN A 667 48.05 3.10 -14.55
C ASN A 667 48.96 3.65 -15.64
N VAL A 668 48.58 4.79 -16.25
CA VAL A 668 49.30 5.40 -17.36
C VAL A 668 50.77 5.68 -17.05
N VAL A 669 51.07 6.08 -15.80
CA VAL A 669 52.45 6.37 -15.36
C VAL A 669 53.28 5.10 -15.26
N GLN A 670 52.73 4.04 -14.67
CA GLN A 670 53.39 2.74 -14.55
C GLN A 670 53.64 2.12 -15.93
N TRP A 671 52.61 2.10 -16.79
CA TRP A 671 52.74 1.59 -18.15
C TRP A 671 53.79 2.34 -18.96
N SER A 672 53.76 3.69 -18.97
CA SER A 672 54.72 4.54 -19.69
C SER A 672 56.12 4.38 -19.16
N ALA A 673 56.33 4.34 -17.85
CA ALA A 673 57.63 4.18 -17.24
C ALA A 673 58.28 2.83 -17.58
N LEU A 674 57.51 1.72 -17.44
CA LEU A 674 58.01 0.36 -17.78
C LEU A 674 58.30 0.21 -19.27
N THR A 675 57.46 0.77 -20.13
CA THR A 675 57.68 0.77 -21.58
C THR A 675 59.01 1.46 -21.94
N ARG A 676 59.28 2.62 -21.31
CA ARG A 676 60.52 3.38 -21.57
C ARG A 676 61.75 2.69 -20.98
N ILE A 677 61.66 2.12 -19.78
CA ILE A 677 62.73 1.33 -19.16
C ILE A 677 63.10 0.17 -20.07
N LEU A 678 62.14 -0.63 -20.53
CA LEU A 678 62.39 -1.75 -21.42
C LEU A 678 63.04 -1.35 -22.74
N ARG A 679 62.53 -0.32 -23.39
CA ARG A 679 63.06 0.22 -24.63
C ARG A 679 64.48 0.70 -24.48
N GLU A 680 64.76 1.41 -23.42
CA GLU A 680 66.12 1.92 -23.17
C GLU A 680 67.14 0.82 -22.92
N LEU A 681 66.76 -0.19 -22.06
CA LEU A 681 67.64 -1.34 -21.83
C LEU A 681 67.96 -2.13 -23.10
N VAL A 682 66.92 -2.40 -23.91
CA VAL A 682 67.10 -3.10 -25.21
C VAL A 682 67.88 -2.26 -26.24
N SER A 683 67.65 -0.96 -26.25
CA SER A 683 68.42 -0.04 -27.12
C SER A 683 69.93 -0.04 -26.77
N ASN A 684 70.22 0.01 -25.46
CA ASN A 684 71.61 -0.09 -24.98
C ASN A 684 72.27 -1.39 -25.35
N THR A 685 71.49 -2.54 -25.25
CA THR A 685 72.06 -3.82 -25.69
C THR A 685 72.37 -3.84 -27.22
N ILE A 686 71.40 -3.32 -28.04
CA ILE A 686 71.60 -3.27 -29.50
C ILE A 686 72.80 -2.38 -29.86
N SER A 687 72.97 -1.19 -29.22
CA SER A 687 73.97 -0.23 -29.57
C SER A 687 75.36 -0.54 -29.04
N HIS A 688 75.47 -1.22 -27.89
CA HIS A 688 76.76 -1.35 -27.16
C HIS A 688 77.18 -2.77 -26.85
N ALA A 689 76.31 -3.80 -26.82
CA ALA A 689 76.74 -5.10 -26.39
C ALA A 689 77.18 -6.04 -27.46
N GLN A 690 76.87 -5.85 -28.75
CA GLN A 690 77.14 -6.78 -29.88
C GLN A 690 76.59 -8.21 -29.55
N ALA A 691 75.52 -8.29 -28.81
CA ALA A 691 74.87 -9.54 -28.29
C ALA A 691 74.21 -10.31 -29.44
N ARG A 692 74.21 -11.66 -29.30
CA ARG A 692 73.47 -12.56 -30.19
C ARG A 692 72.11 -12.97 -29.58
N ARG A 693 72.01 -12.94 -28.28
CA ARG A 693 70.80 -13.31 -27.53
C ARG A 693 70.53 -12.33 -26.39
N VAL A 694 69.30 -11.94 -26.30
CA VAL A 694 68.79 -11.12 -25.18
C VAL A 694 67.68 -11.87 -24.44
N GLN A 695 67.86 -12.02 -23.14
CA GLN A 695 66.90 -12.65 -22.27
C GLN A 695 66.16 -11.57 -21.46
N VAL A 696 64.87 -11.56 -21.55
CA VAL A 696 63.99 -10.65 -20.77
C VAL A 696 63.08 -11.49 -19.89
N SER A 697 63.17 -11.27 -18.60
CA SER A 697 62.26 -11.92 -17.65
C SER A 697 61.44 -10.87 -16.88
N LEU A 698 60.12 -11.04 -16.85
CA LEU A 698 59.20 -10.21 -16.11
C LEU A 698 58.46 -11.12 -15.10
N SER A 699 58.60 -10.80 -13.79
CA SER A 699 57.89 -11.55 -12.77
C SER A 699 57.21 -10.62 -11.77
N LEU A 700 56.01 -11.03 -11.32
CA LEU A 700 55.27 -10.41 -10.21
C LEU A 700 55.04 -11.50 -9.16
N GLN A 701 55.64 -11.34 -7.99
CA GLN A 701 55.51 -12.27 -6.88
C GLN A 701 55.42 -11.48 -5.58
N GLU A 702 54.43 -11.87 -4.74
CA GLU A 702 54.21 -11.21 -3.45
C GLU A 702 54.14 -9.68 -3.51
N GLY A 703 53.60 -9.12 -4.57
CA GLY A 703 53.48 -7.69 -4.76
C GLY A 703 54.79 -6.98 -5.18
N THR A 704 55.86 -7.72 -5.52
CA THR A 704 57.12 -7.17 -6.03
C THR A 704 57.21 -7.45 -7.52
N LEU A 705 57.32 -6.39 -8.34
CA LEU A 705 57.56 -6.55 -9.79
C LEU A 705 59.06 -6.57 -10.01
N ARG A 706 59.54 -7.62 -10.66
CA ARG A 706 60.95 -7.76 -11.06
C ARG A 706 61.04 -7.89 -12.60
N LEU A 707 61.81 -7.01 -13.19
CA LEU A 707 62.13 -7.02 -14.60
C LEU A 707 63.66 -7.18 -14.77
N THR A 708 64.06 -8.24 -15.41
CA THR A 708 65.45 -8.52 -15.68
C THR A 708 65.69 -8.55 -17.19
N VAL A 709 66.72 -7.87 -17.68
CA VAL A 709 67.19 -7.88 -19.05
C VAL A 709 68.64 -8.28 -19.05
N CYS A 710 69.00 -9.38 -19.67
CA CYS A 710 70.40 -9.91 -19.78
C CYS A 710 70.77 -10.09 -21.24
N ASP A 711 72.00 -9.75 -21.60
CA ASP A 711 72.60 -10.02 -22.90
C ASP A 711 73.78 -10.96 -22.78
N ASP A 712 74.24 -11.54 -23.94
CA ASP A 712 75.43 -12.39 -24.07
C ASP A 712 76.57 -11.68 -24.82
N GLY A 713 76.58 -10.34 -24.79
CA GLY A 713 77.52 -9.46 -25.51
C GLY A 713 78.93 -9.38 -24.91
N ILE A 714 79.66 -8.39 -25.32
CA ILE A 714 81.09 -8.16 -24.92
C ILE A 714 81.30 -7.80 -23.46
N GLY A 715 80.22 -7.50 -22.70
CA GLY A 715 80.22 -7.28 -21.27
C GLY A 715 81.33 -6.45 -20.64
N THR A 716 81.22 -5.13 -20.64
CA THR A 716 82.10 -4.26 -19.88
C THR A 716 81.56 -3.99 -18.50
N ALA A 717 82.51 -3.89 -17.53
CA ALA A 717 82.11 -3.67 -16.12
C ALA A 717 81.27 -2.37 -15.99
N PRO A 718 80.14 -2.38 -15.29
CA PRO A 718 79.23 -1.21 -15.14
C PRO A 718 79.90 0.03 -14.55
N GLU A 719 80.93 -0.16 -13.80
CA GLU A 719 81.76 0.91 -13.21
C GLU A 719 82.59 1.69 -14.26
N SER A 720 82.84 1.11 -15.44
CA SER A 720 83.58 1.73 -16.53
C SER A 720 82.69 2.55 -17.48
N TRP A 721 81.41 2.55 -17.32
CA TRP A 721 80.44 3.24 -18.19
C TRP A 721 80.43 4.74 -17.99
N SER A 722 80.56 5.49 -19.09
CA SER A 722 80.31 6.93 -19.01
C SER A 722 78.85 7.16 -18.65
N HIS A 723 78.61 8.10 -17.74
CA HIS A 723 77.25 8.45 -17.27
C HIS A 723 76.50 9.16 -18.44
N GLY A 724 75.98 8.36 -19.39
CA GLY A 724 75.16 8.84 -20.49
C GLY A 724 73.73 9.10 -20.09
N LEU A 725 72.98 9.89 -20.85
CA LEU A 725 71.61 10.29 -20.63
C LEU A 725 70.65 9.08 -20.44
N GLY A 726 70.96 7.93 -21.09
CA GLY A 726 70.11 6.71 -21.06
C GLY A 726 70.03 6.03 -19.70
N LEU A 727 71.16 5.71 -19.09
CA LEU A 727 71.22 5.06 -17.78
C LEU A 727 70.66 5.93 -16.65
N GLY A 728 70.92 7.24 -16.72
CA GLY A 728 70.31 8.19 -15.79
C GLY A 728 68.79 8.23 -15.89
N GLY A 729 68.28 8.09 -17.12
CA GLY A 729 66.86 8.01 -17.41
C GLY A 729 66.20 6.76 -16.82
N VAL A 730 66.85 5.61 -16.92
CA VAL A 730 66.35 4.35 -16.29
C VAL A 730 66.32 4.48 -14.78
N ARG A 731 67.41 4.92 -14.15
CA ARG A 731 67.45 5.13 -12.66
C ARG A 731 66.36 6.07 -12.17
N LYS A 732 66.13 7.18 -12.86
CA LYS A 732 65.11 8.17 -12.50
C LYS A 732 63.72 7.57 -12.60
N ARG A 733 63.39 6.84 -13.66
CA ARG A 733 62.07 6.20 -13.87
C ARG A 733 61.78 5.09 -12.87
N VAL A 734 62.80 4.26 -12.58
CA VAL A 734 62.67 3.20 -11.57
C VAL A 734 62.44 3.81 -10.17
N LYS A 735 63.14 4.88 -9.85
CA LYS A 735 62.94 5.62 -8.57
C LYS A 735 61.53 6.23 -8.51
N GLN A 736 60.99 6.74 -9.63
CA GLN A 736 59.65 7.29 -9.69
C GLN A 736 58.59 6.20 -9.41
N LEU A 737 58.87 4.94 -9.75
CA LEU A 737 58.02 3.80 -9.42
C LEU A 737 58.27 3.22 -8.03
N GLY A 738 59.13 3.83 -7.23
CA GLY A 738 59.53 3.37 -5.87
C GLY A 738 60.44 2.17 -5.85
N GLY A 739 61.14 1.87 -6.99
CA GLY A 739 61.97 0.71 -7.15
C GLY A 739 63.48 1.02 -7.12
N GLY A 740 64.30 -0.02 -7.24
CA GLY A 740 65.72 -0.02 -7.40
C GLY A 740 66.17 -0.71 -8.68
N VAL A 741 67.33 -0.31 -9.21
CA VAL A 741 67.92 -0.92 -10.39
C VAL A 741 69.39 -1.28 -10.13
N ARG A 742 69.79 -2.45 -10.57
CA ARG A 742 71.16 -3.00 -10.41
C ARG A 742 71.64 -3.52 -11.79
N TRP A 743 72.95 -3.36 -12.03
CA TRP A 743 73.66 -3.90 -13.19
C TRP A 743 74.83 -4.75 -12.70
N TRP A 744 75.07 -5.86 -13.39
CA TRP A 744 76.27 -6.72 -13.12
C TRP A 744 76.71 -7.45 -14.41
N VAL A 745 77.94 -7.84 -14.42
CA VAL A 745 78.47 -8.63 -15.53
C VAL A 745 78.03 -10.06 -15.38
N ARG A 746 77.60 -10.70 -16.48
CA ARG A 746 77.23 -12.09 -16.57
C ARG A 746 78.40 -12.97 -16.95
N GLU A 747 78.66 -14.06 -16.27
CA GLU A 747 79.62 -15.06 -16.66
C GLU A 747 79.02 -16.00 -17.74
N PRO A 748 79.84 -16.43 -18.84
CA PRO A 748 81.16 -15.96 -19.07
C PRO A 748 81.31 -14.62 -19.82
N HIS A 749 80.22 -14.06 -20.41
CA HIS A 749 80.19 -12.73 -21.06
C HIS A 749 78.79 -12.17 -21.01
N GLY A 750 78.61 -10.86 -21.06
CA GLY A 750 77.39 -10.13 -21.14
C GLY A 750 77.10 -9.25 -19.88
N VAL A 751 76.00 -8.54 -19.96
CA VAL A 751 75.46 -7.66 -18.86
C VAL A 751 74.05 -8.01 -18.49
N CYS A 752 73.73 -7.99 -17.20
CA CYS A 752 72.41 -8.09 -16.67
C CYS A 752 71.98 -6.80 -15.99
N CYS A 753 70.76 -6.39 -16.25
CA CYS A 753 70.08 -5.31 -15.57
C CYS A 753 68.84 -5.85 -14.87
N GLU A 754 68.73 -5.62 -13.58
CA GLU A 754 67.55 -5.97 -12.82
C GLU A 754 66.87 -4.71 -12.23
N VAL A 755 65.63 -4.59 -12.50
CA VAL A 755 64.73 -3.58 -11.93
C VAL A 755 63.79 -4.28 -10.97
N GLU A 756 63.80 -3.83 -9.73
CA GLU A 756 62.94 -4.36 -8.67
C GLU A 756 62.05 -3.25 -8.11
N ILE A 757 60.75 -3.45 -8.11
CA ILE A 757 59.77 -2.49 -7.62
C ILE A 757 58.90 -3.17 -6.55
N PRO A 758 59.19 -2.91 -5.25
CA PRO A 758 58.37 -3.45 -4.17
C PRO A 758 57.02 -2.75 -4.06
N ASN A 759 56.00 -3.44 -3.48
CA ASN A 759 54.66 -2.96 -3.30
C ASN A 759 53.99 -2.46 -4.57
N PHE A 760 54.31 -3.15 -5.70
CA PHE A 760 53.73 -2.83 -6.99
C PHE A 760 52.24 -3.30 -7.01
N SER A 761 51.31 -2.34 -6.93
CA SER A 761 49.87 -2.58 -6.88
C SER A 761 49.16 -1.80 -7.98
N GLY A 762 48.12 -2.38 -8.52
CA GLY A 762 47.20 -1.75 -9.48
C GLY A 762 45.80 -2.36 -9.32
N ALA A 763 44.75 -1.56 -9.56
CA ALA A 763 43.37 -2.05 -9.58
C ALA A 763 43.13 -2.72 -10.94
N CYS A 764 42.86 -4.03 -10.93
CA CYS A 764 42.40 -4.72 -12.14
C CYS A 764 40.87 -4.56 -12.25
N PRO A 765 40.32 -4.09 -13.37
CA PRO A 765 38.88 -4.21 -13.59
C PRO A 765 38.58 -5.67 -13.97
N GLU A 766 37.77 -6.35 -13.18
CA GLU A 766 37.28 -7.71 -13.44
C GLU A 766 36.47 -7.86 -14.74
N ASP A 767 36.17 -6.76 -15.42
CA ASP A 767 35.32 -6.71 -16.63
C ASP A 767 36.08 -6.80 -17.98
N ALA A 768 37.41 -6.96 -17.97
CA ALA A 768 38.19 -6.99 -19.23
C ALA A 768 38.24 -8.37 -19.92
N LEU A 769 37.62 -9.41 -19.34
CA LEU A 769 37.69 -10.78 -19.89
C LEU A 769 36.53 -11.17 -20.81
N THR A 770 35.57 -10.28 -21.08
CA THR A 770 34.41 -10.54 -21.96
C THR A 770 34.19 -9.42 -22.97
N MET A 771 35.11 -9.25 -23.89
CA MET A 771 34.77 -8.55 -25.13
C MET A 771 34.45 -9.61 -26.20
N PRO A 772 33.25 -9.60 -26.79
CA PRO A 772 32.94 -10.44 -27.93
C PRO A 772 33.77 -9.93 -29.13
N VAL A 773 34.45 -10.84 -29.80
CA VAL A 773 35.12 -10.62 -31.10
C VAL A 773 34.06 -10.10 -32.06
N LEU A 774 34.16 -8.83 -32.45
CA LEU A 774 33.36 -8.26 -33.53
C LEU A 774 33.73 -8.99 -34.84
N PRO A 775 32.75 -9.52 -35.60
CA PRO A 775 33.02 -10.09 -36.91
C PRO A 775 33.46 -8.96 -37.87
N ALA A 776 34.50 -9.25 -38.64
CA ALA A 776 35.05 -8.37 -39.65
C ALA A 776 33.97 -7.93 -40.65
N ALA A 777 33.86 -6.63 -40.85
CA ALA A 777 32.98 -6.04 -41.86
C ALA A 777 33.40 -6.49 -43.25
N PRO A 778 32.47 -6.90 -44.15
CA PRO A 778 32.78 -7.24 -45.53
C PRO A 778 33.12 -5.97 -46.35
N ALA A 779 34.15 -6.11 -47.18
CA ALA A 779 34.63 -5.09 -48.08
C ALA A 779 33.52 -4.58 -49.01
N SER A 780 33.34 -3.29 -49.06
CA SER A 780 32.48 -2.58 -50.01
C SER A 780 33.13 -2.51 -51.38
N GLN A 781 32.49 -3.08 -52.39
CA GLN A 781 32.75 -2.84 -53.81
C GLN A 781 32.02 -1.56 -54.24
N PRO A 782 32.57 -0.80 -55.20
CA PRO A 782 31.96 0.42 -55.71
C PRO A 782 31.08 0.14 -56.95
N GLN A 783 29.88 0.70 -56.97
CA GLN A 783 29.06 0.84 -58.20
C GLN A 783 28.41 2.22 -58.15
N GLY A 784 28.82 3.06 -59.08
CA GLY A 784 28.20 3.30 -60.38
C GLY A 784 27.16 4.46 -60.27
N ALA A 785 27.56 5.62 -60.84
CA ALA A 785 26.77 6.81 -61.00
C ALA A 785 25.55 6.66 -61.95
N THR A 786 24.46 7.38 -61.77
CA THR A 786 23.96 8.55 -62.53
C THR A 786 22.41 8.69 -62.40
N PRO A 787 21.81 9.74 -62.92
CA PRO A 787 21.13 10.82 -62.19
C PRO A 787 19.65 11.04 -62.65
N HIS A 788 19.05 12.08 -62.14
CA HIS A 788 17.86 12.86 -62.54
C HIS A 788 16.73 12.84 -61.48
N ALA A 789 16.21 13.91 -61.08
CA ALA A 789 15.66 15.18 -61.44
C ALA A 789 14.78 15.60 -60.27
N ALA A 790 14.98 16.67 -59.67
CA ALA A 790 14.35 18.01 -59.89
C ALA A 790 12.93 18.18 -59.29
N GLN A 791 12.84 19.28 -58.56
CA GLN A 791 11.65 20.14 -58.32
C GLN A 791 10.70 19.70 -57.17
N GLN A 792 10.31 20.50 -56.25
CA GLN A 792 10.00 21.94 -56.02
C GLN A 792 9.69 22.09 -54.54
N ALA A 793 10.30 23.01 -53.83
CA ALA A 793 9.80 24.35 -53.54
C ALA A 793 8.51 24.37 -52.72
N SER A 794 8.54 24.83 -51.49
CA SER A 794 8.15 26.17 -51.03
C SER A 794 7.90 26.21 -49.51
N GLN A 795 8.61 27.03 -48.85
CA GLN A 795 8.35 28.12 -47.89
C GLN A 795 7.32 27.93 -46.77
N PRO A 796 7.59 28.51 -45.57
CA PRO A 796 6.79 28.46 -44.37
C PRO A 796 5.83 29.65 -44.23
N PRO A 797 4.89 29.62 -43.29
CA PRO A 797 4.43 30.88 -42.68
C PRO A 797 4.54 30.91 -41.16
N ALA A 798 5.16 31.91 -40.68
CA ALA A 798 4.67 33.09 -39.95
C ALA A 798 3.94 32.84 -38.63
N ARG A 799 4.58 33.42 -37.61
CA ARG A 799 4.08 33.94 -36.31
C ARG A 799 2.66 34.47 -36.32
N GLN A 800 1.95 34.20 -35.23
CA GLN A 800 1.12 35.19 -34.56
C GLN A 800 0.98 34.87 -33.06
N SER A 801 1.35 35.82 -32.22
CA SER A 801 0.98 36.04 -30.83
C SER A 801 -0.09 37.15 -30.79
N PRO A 802 -0.48 37.67 -29.61
CA PRO A 802 -1.51 37.16 -28.72
C PRO A 802 -2.65 38.17 -28.57
N ASN A 803 -3.73 37.85 -27.89
CA ASN A 803 -4.49 38.82 -27.11
C ASN A 803 -5.51 38.20 -26.16
N HIS A 804 -5.38 38.57 -24.92
CA HIS A 804 -6.32 39.23 -23.97
C HIS A 804 -7.78 38.72 -23.85
N ALA A 805 -8.11 38.45 -22.62
CA ALA A 805 -9.11 39.11 -21.75
C ALA A 805 -10.26 38.20 -21.28
N SER A 806 -10.27 38.11 -19.95
CA SER A 806 -11.38 38.33 -19.00
C SER A 806 -12.74 37.62 -19.24
N HIS A 807 -13.09 36.69 -18.41
CA HIS A 807 -14.09 36.87 -17.32
C HIS A 807 -13.95 35.72 -16.30
#